data_a00d6b339e744e71c88863db255666ff
#
_entry.id   a00d6b339e744e71c88863db255666ff
#
_cell.length_a   1.000
_cell.length_b   1.000
_cell.length_c   1.000
_cell.angle_alpha   90.00
_cell.angle_beta   90.00
_cell.angle_gamma   90.00
#
_symmetry.space_group_name_H-M   'P 1'
#
loop_
_entity.id
_entity.type
_entity.pdbx_description
1 polymer ?
#
loop_
_entity_poly.entity_id
_entity_poly.type
_entity_poly.pdbx_seq_one_letter_code
_entity_poly.pdbx_strand_id
1 'polypeptide(L)'
;MGKAEGLIGRQDPLRLLEGLLADARQGRGSVAALTGSPGTGKSAVLRALATSAADAGATVLGACATEAESDLPLGVVGQLLSGAAGPGTASGGSGAEARPEALYEALRALGGRRPLVVTVDDVHHTDEQSARCLLYVCGRLAATGVLMVLAGRPQTAPSLPLAEVLGHPRCVPLPLRTLSEDEAAAFLRAAPAAMDAATARRLAPDWHRFTGGNPRLLHALLADHRDCGPVRPARPIAGTAFRRAVADCLRGAEDPVRRTAQALAVLADQVTLTLLARFLGQPERAVVPRLAALEATGLLDAGRLRHRGVTAAVLESLTAEESARLHARAAGVLHDHGAEPSAVAAHLVAAEAARTTDGADGDTPVWAVPVLAEAARHAMPAGQARRAAEFLRTAHRLPDGGQRPDGMLTTLARAEWESDPASVIRHLTALERDLASRDPHDGWWTEGAALLLWHGRYETVARGAADAGDGPRAREVRTALGHLCPGAEGDGTAPEPDAVERVLVSVVHALAPPPSVPALLVALSYAGETERAARWRELTDGAEPAGATVARQAVAAAVAAVLHVRTGSYGTGAAHASRALALMTPAAWGVAVGMPLAAGVRAATALRAHDEAARLLRVPVPDALFRTRAGVHYLLARGGHLLAAGRARSALADFHACRDLLAEWGEPARGGLDWRTPANEALRRLGHIPDGDPVAVLTRAERRVATLAAAGCTNRAIAARLYVTTSTVEQHLTHIYRKLRVSSRGDLVRLVGTRPAGPGDLRPEPV
;
A
#
# COMPACT_ATOMS: atom_id res chain seq x y z
N MET A 1 22.12 55.44 -2.44
CA MET A 1 22.86 54.16 -2.43
C MET A 1 22.22 53.20 -1.41
N GLY A 2 21.08 52.64 -1.68
CA GLY A 2 20.48 51.88 -0.61
C GLY A 2 19.24 51.10 -0.98
N LYS A 3 19.29 50.16 -1.95
CA LYS A 3 18.35 49.03 -2.11
C LYS A 3 18.77 48.06 -3.25
N ALA A 4 19.76 48.40 -4.08
CA ALA A 4 20.30 47.49 -5.10
C ALA A 4 21.25 46.41 -4.51
N GLU A 5 21.73 46.60 -3.29
CA GLU A 5 22.64 45.65 -2.59
C GLU A 5 21.97 44.33 -2.16
N GLY A 6 20.66 44.20 -2.36
CA GLY A 6 19.90 43.01 -1.87
C GLY A 6 19.74 41.83 -2.85
N LEU A 7 20.11 41.99 -4.14
CA LEU A 7 19.94 40.91 -5.13
C LEU A 7 21.20 40.06 -5.26
N ILE A 8 21.23 38.97 -4.51
CA ILE A 8 22.38 38.08 -4.46
C ILE A 8 22.60 37.38 -5.82
N GLY A 9 23.88 37.32 -6.25
CA GLY A 9 24.28 36.73 -7.52
C GLY A 9 23.85 37.54 -8.76
N ARG A 10 23.45 38.83 -8.58
CA ARG A 10 23.00 39.68 -9.67
C ARG A 10 23.80 41.00 -9.76
N GLN A 11 24.91 41.08 -9.05
CA GLN A 11 25.75 42.24 -9.01
C GLN A 11 26.34 42.59 -10.39
N ASP A 12 26.83 41.57 -11.15
CA ASP A 12 27.43 41.80 -12.46
C ASP A 12 26.39 42.26 -13.50
N PRO A 13 25.22 41.63 -13.66
CA PRO A 13 24.15 42.13 -14.50
C PRO A 13 23.72 43.55 -14.14
N LEU A 14 23.59 43.89 -12.85
CA LEU A 14 23.19 45.22 -12.40
C LEU A 14 24.27 46.25 -12.70
N ARG A 15 25.57 45.98 -12.44
CA ARG A 15 26.68 46.87 -12.77
C ARG A 15 26.75 47.18 -14.27
N LEU A 16 26.52 46.18 -15.11
CA LEU A 16 26.51 46.35 -16.55
C LEU A 16 25.33 47.22 -17.00
N LEU A 17 24.12 46.98 -16.44
CA LEU A 17 22.94 47.81 -16.72
C LEU A 17 23.13 49.26 -16.23
N GLU A 18 23.77 49.49 -15.08
CA GLU A 18 24.15 50.79 -14.56
C GLU A 18 25.17 51.50 -15.48
N GLY A 19 26.12 50.75 -16.03
CA GLY A 19 27.05 51.27 -17.06
C GLY A 19 26.33 51.70 -18.32
N LEU A 20 25.39 50.91 -18.83
CA LEU A 20 24.57 51.26 -20.00
C LEU A 20 23.66 52.47 -19.72
N LEU A 21 23.17 52.62 -18.49
CA LEU A 21 22.43 53.82 -18.08
C LEU A 21 23.33 55.06 -18.03
N ALA A 22 24.58 54.93 -17.60
CA ALA A 22 25.55 56.01 -17.64
C ALA A 22 25.88 56.45 -19.10
N ASP A 23 25.94 55.48 -20.04
CA ASP A 23 26.08 55.78 -21.47
C ASP A 23 24.84 56.48 -22.02
N ALA A 24 23.64 56.08 -21.65
CA ALA A 24 22.40 56.74 -22.04
C ALA A 24 22.36 58.21 -21.56
N ARG A 25 22.90 58.48 -20.36
CA ARG A 25 23.08 59.90 -19.87
C ARG A 25 23.97 60.75 -20.76
N GLN A 26 24.87 60.11 -21.48
CA GLN A 26 25.77 60.81 -22.45
C GLN A 26 25.19 60.78 -23.87
N GLY A 27 23.91 60.44 -24.03
CA GLY A 27 23.26 60.39 -25.33
C GLY A 27 23.61 59.17 -26.17
N ARG A 28 24.20 58.13 -25.54
CA ARG A 28 24.52 56.82 -26.18
C ARG A 28 23.51 55.78 -25.78
N GLY A 29 22.42 55.75 -26.50
CA GLY A 29 21.36 54.77 -26.25
C GLY A 29 21.75 53.35 -26.64
N SER A 30 21.19 52.38 -25.89
CA SER A 30 21.48 50.96 -26.04
C SER A 30 20.27 50.06 -25.73
N VAL A 31 20.36 48.81 -26.15
CA VAL A 31 19.39 47.76 -25.81
C VAL A 31 20.12 46.68 -25.05
N ALA A 32 19.49 46.15 -24.04
CA ALA A 32 19.96 44.96 -23.30
C ALA A 32 18.89 43.87 -23.29
N ALA A 33 19.30 42.63 -23.55
CA ALA A 33 18.42 41.46 -23.51
C ALA A 33 18.71 40.62 -22.24
N LEU A 34 17.87 40.73 -21.25
CA LEU A 34 17.96 39.98 -20.00
C LEU A 34 17.27 38.62 -20.18
N THR A 35 18.05 37.58 -20.42
CA THR A 35 17.51 36.24 -20.68
C THR A 35 17.73 35.29 -19.50
N GLY A 36 16.83 34.37 -19.28
CA GLY A 36 16.94 33.37 -18.22
C GLY A 36 15.69 32.53 -18.07
N SER A 37 15.86 31.33 -17.52
CA SER A 37 14.79 30.41 -17.25
C SER A 37 13.73 30.94 -16.25
N PRO A 38 12.53 30.39 -16.19
CA PRO A 38 11.54 30.74 -15.18
C PRO A 38 12.12 30.70 -13.76
N GLY A 39 11.84 31.70 -12.96
CA GLY A 39 12.29 31.76 -11.56
C GLY A 39 13.71 32.27 -11.33
N THR A 40 14.49 32.57 -12.37
CA THR A 40 15.89 33.10 -12.24
C THR A 40 15.99 34.55 -11.74
N GLY A 41 14.88 35.26 -11.63
CA GLY A 41 14.85 36.62 -11.05
C GLY A 41 14.93 37.76 -12.04
N LYS A 42 14.57 37.60 -13.33
CA LYS A 42 14.52 38.64 -14.36
C LYS A 42 13.75 39.88 -13.92
N SER A 43 12.49 39.71 -13.52
CA SER A 43 11.63 40.81 -13.04
C SER A 43 12.16 41.48 -11.79
N ALA A 44 12.95 40.79 -10.95
CA ALA A 44 13.60 41.38 -9.79
C ALA A 44 14.74 42.31 -10.22
N VAL A 45 15.53 41.92 -11.23
CA VAL A 45 16.59 42.74 -11.79
C VAL A 45 16.00 43.97 -12.49
N LEU A 46 14.90 43.83 -13.26
CA LEU A 46 14.21 44.96 -13.88
C LEU A 46 13.71 45.96 -12.84
N ARG A 47 13.08 45.47 -11.75
CA ARG A 47 12.61 46.35 -10.66
C ARG A 47 13.76 47.06 -9.94
N ALA A 48 14.86 46.37 -9.67
CA ALA A 48 16.03 46.99 -9.05
C ALA A 48 16.64 48.08 -9.94
N LEU A 49 16.77 47.78 -11.24
CA LEU A 49 17.21 48.80 -12.23
C LEU A 49 16.25 49.98 -12.26
N ALA A 50 14.94 49.76 -12.35
CA ALA A 50 13.93 50.81 -12.38
C ALA A 50 14.01 51.73 -11.15
N THR A 51 14.16 51.15 -9.95
CA THR A 51 14.33 51.88 -8.70
C THR A 51 15.64 52.70 -8.72
N SER A 52 16.76 52.05 -9.02
CA SER A 52 18.08 52.73 -9.09
C SER A 52 18.11 53.85 -10.14
N ALA A 53 17.49 53.66 -11.29
CA ALA A 53 17.38 54.65 -12.34
C ALA A 53 16.53 55.84 -11.91
N ALA A 54 15.38 55.61 -11.27
CA ALA A 54 14.50 56.66 -10.75
C ALA A 54 15.20 57.49 -9.66
N ASP A 55 15.86 56.82 -8.70
CA ASP A 55 16.65 57.45 -7.64
C ASP A 55 17.77 58.33 -8.23
N ALA A 56 18.30 57.94 -9.37
CA ALA A 56 19.32 58.69 -10.12
C ALA A 56 18.74 59.73 -11.08
N GLY A 57 17.45 60.02 -11.02
CA GLY A 57 16.77 61.05 -11.77
C GLY A 57 16.42 60.69 -13.21
N ALA A 58 16.52 59.48 -13.63
CA ALA A 58 16.05 58.99 -14.92
C ALA A 58 14.52 58.80 -14.95
N THR A 59 13.93 58.95 -16.12
CA THR A 59 12.56 58.62 -16.38
C THR A 59 12.49 57.06 -16.59
N VAL A 60 11.47 56.41 -16.03
CA VAL A 60 11.30 54.95 -16.21
C VAL A 60 9.94 54.65 -16.82
N LEU A 61 9.93 53.93 -17.94
CA LEU A 61 8.74 53.38 -18.56
C LEU A 61 8.79 51.84 -18.49
N GLY A 62 7.70 51.23 -18.08
CA GLY A 62 7.59 49.76 -17.97
C GLY A 62 6.40 49.23 -18.73
N ALA A 63 6.63 48.10 -19.40
CA ALA A 63 5.57 47.27 -19.96
C ALA A 63 5.79 45.80 -19.54
N CYS A 64 4.71 45.06 -19.45
CA CYS A 64 4.73 43.63 -19.20
C CYS A 64 3.87 42.92 -20.24
N ALA A 65 4.49 42.04 -21.05
CA ALA A 65 3.74 41.23 -22.00
C ALA A 65 3.14 40.01 -21.27
N THR A 66 1.91 39.69 -21.58
CA THR A 66 1.21 38.54 -21.00
C THR A 66 0.79 37.57 -22.10
N GLU A 67 0.72 36.30 -21.80
CA GLU A 67 0.26 35.28 -22.74
C GLU A 67 -1.17 35.54 -23.22
N ALA A 68 -2.04 36.06 -22.35
CA ALA A 68 -3.43 36.38 -22.67
C ALA A 68 -3.54 37.58 -23.65
N GLU A 69 -2.51 38.44 -23.73
CA GLU A 69 -2.47 39.62 -24.58
C GLU A 69 -1.56 39.43 -25.80
N SER A 70 -1.00 38.22 -26.01
CA SER A 70 -0.07 37.94 -27.12
C SER A 70 -0.68 38.15 -28.51
N ASP A 71 -1.99 38.06 -28.62
CA ASP A 71 -2.75 38.28 -29.86
C ASP A 71 -3.34 39.71 -29.95
N LEU A 72 -3.16 40.53 -28.89
CA LEU A 72 -3.64 41.91 -28.87
C LEU A 72 -2.67 42.83 -29.64
N PRO A 73 -3.03 43.33 -30.84
CA PRO A 73 -2.12 44.17 -31.61
C PRO A 73 -1.70 45.41 -30.85
N LEU A 74 -0.37 45.68 -30.82
CA LEU A 74 0.23 46.81 -30.16
C LEU A 74 0.03 46.87 -28.63
N GLY A 75 -0.23 45.74 -27.98
CA GLY A 75 -0.46 45.67 -26.52
C GLY A 75 0.70 46.26 -25.72
N VAL A 76 1.94 45.84 -25.99
CA VAL A 76 3.14 46.32 -25.31
C VAL A 76 3.43 47.79 -25.67
N VAL A 77 3.28 48.16 -26.94
CA VAL A 77 3.47 49.54 -27.40
C VAL A 77 2.44 50.46 -26.73
N GLY A 78 1.19 50.03 -26.63
CA GLY A 78 0.14 50.80 -25.95
C GLY A 78 0.45 51.07 -24.48
N GLN A 79 0.99 50.07 -23.74
CA GLN A 79 1.45 50.26 -22.36
C GLN A 79 2.58 51.27 -22.26
N LEU A 80 3.59 51.24 -23.16
CA LEU A 80 4.70 52.19 -23.18
C LEU A 80 4.26 53.59 -23.52
N LEU A 81 3.39 53.78 -24.52
CA LEU A 81 2.88 55.10 -24.92
C LEU A 81 1.98 55.73 -23.84
N SER A 82 1.14 54.93 -23.18
CA SER A 82 0.31 55.38 -22.06
C SER A 82 1.16 55.85 -20.88
N GLY A 83 2.27 55.14 -20.57
CA GLY A 83 3.24 55.55 -19.57
C GLY A 83 3.98 56.86 -19.96
N ALA A 84 4.20 57.10 -21.25
CA ALA A 84 4.86 58.27 -21.76
C ALA A 84 3.99 59.56 -21.72
N ALA A 85 2.66 59.41 -21.84
CA ALA A 85 1.72 60.50 -21.89
C ALA A 85 1.46 61.21 -20.53
N GLY A 86 1.76 60.54 -19.39
CA GLY A 86 1.53 61.05 -18.03
C GLY A 86 0.04 61.09 -17.63
N PRO A 87 -0.27 61.17 -16.32
CA PRO A 87 -1.65 61.24 -15.82
C PRO A 87 -2.28 62.59 -16.19
N GLY A 88 -3.15 62.58 -17.21
CA GLY A 88 -3.91 63.77 -17.58
C GLY A 88 -4.05 64.07 -19.09
N THR A 89 -3.33 63.40 -19.93
CA THR A 89 -3.47 63.50 -21.40
C THR A 89 -4.14 62.27 -21.97
N ALA A 90 -5.40 62.03 -21.59
CA ALA A 90 -6.27 61.08 -22.29
C ALA A 90 -6.67 61.71 -23.64
N SER A 91 -5.76 61.79 -24.59
CA SER A 91 -6.13 61.98 -25.98
C SER A 91 -6.61 60.60 -26.47
N GLY A 92 -7.93 60.47 -26.63
CA GLY A 92 -8.59 59.33 -27.22
C GLY A 92 -8.20 59.10 -28.68
N GLY A 93 -6.98 58.66 -28.91
CA GLY A 93 -6.54 58.06 -30.15
C GLY A 93 -6.83 56.57 -30.11
N SER A 94 -7.83 56.12 -30.83
CA SER A 94 -8.10 54.70 -31.09
C SER A 94 -6.77 54.05 -31.50
N GLY A 95 -6.42 52.88 -30.89
CA GLY A 95 -5.15 52.14 -31.08
C GLY A 95 -4.84 51.64 -32.51
N ALA A 96 -5.45 52.26 -33.52
CA ALA A 96 -5.30 51.89 -34.95
C ALA A 96 -4.11 52.52 -35.67
N GLU A 97 -3.37 53.45 -35.03
CA GLU A 97 -2.28 54.20 -35.71
C GLU A 97 -0.95 54.30 -34.95
N ALA A 98 -0.67 53.40 -34.02
CA ALA A 98 0.66 53.38 -33.40
C ALA A 98 1.70 52.86 -34.41
N ARG A 99 2.24 53.78 -35.21
CA ARG A 99 3.34 53.49 -36.13
C ARG A 99 4.65 53.36 -35.37
N PRO A 100 5.62 52.54 -35.81
CA PRO A 100 6.93 52.39 -35.21
C PRO A 100 7.64 53.72 -34.99
N GLU A 101 7.43 54.69 -35.93
CA GLU A 101 7.96 56.03 -35.87
C GLU A 101 7.42 56.79 -34.66
N ALA A 102 6.14 56.69 -34.35
CA ALA A 102 5.51 57.36 -33.22
C ALA A 102 6.09 56.91 -31.86
N LEU A 103 6.31 55.63 -31.69
CA LEU A 103 7.00 55.10 -30.50
C LEU A 103 8.43 55.65 -30.41
N TYR A 104 9.21 55.61 -31.51
CA TYR A 104 10.56 56.09 -31.52
C TYR A 104 10.61 57.59 -31.15
N GLU A 105 9.80 58.49 -31.78
CA GLU A 105 9.71 59.88 -31.51
C GLU A 105 9.34 60.16 -30.05
N ALA A 106 8.39 59.47 -29.48
CA ALA A 106 8.00 59.63 -28.07
C ALA A 106 9.17 59.28 -27.14
N LEU A 107 9.84 58.14 -27.38
CA LEU A 107 10.98 57.71 -26.55
C LEU A 107 12.18 58.68 -26.71
N ARG A 108 12.45 59.17 -27.93
CA ARG A 108 13.50 60.15 -28.24
C ARG A 108 13.23 61.47 -27.53
N ALA A 109 12.00 61.98 -27.57
CA ALA A 109 11.59 63.19 -26.92
C ALA A 109 11.75 63.16 -25.39
N LEU A 110 11.39 62.05 -24.78
CA LEU A 110 11.56 61.80 -23.33
C LEU A 110 13.03 61.66 -22.97
N GLY A 111 13.81 60.87 -23.73
CA GLY A 111 15.23 60.64 -23.54
C GLY A 111 16.11 61.88 -23.78
N GLY A 112 15.61 62.86 -24.57
CA GLY A 112 16.28 64.14 -24.77
C GLY A 112 16.15 65.11 -23.61
N ARG A 113 15.21 64.93 -22.71
CA ARG A 113 15.01 65.79 -21.52
C ARG A 113 15.73 65.22 -20.27
N ARG A 114 15.66 63.89 -20.07
CA ARG A 114 16.32 63.18 -19.01
C ARG A 114 16.63 61.76 -19.53
N PRO A 115 17.65 61.06 -18.98
CA PRO A 115 17.87 59.68 -19.35
C PRO A 115 16.59 58.88 -19.17
N LEU A 116 16.25 58.01 -20.17
CA LEU A 116 15.05 57.21 -20.17
C LEU A 116 15.43 55.71 -20.07
N VAL A 117 14.83 55.03 -19.12
CA VAL A 117 14.90 53.58 -19.03
C VAL A 117 13.56 53.01 -19.46
N VAL A 118 13.57 52.17 -20.48
CA VAL A 118 12.41 51.42 -20.94
C VAL A 118 12.61 49.96 -20.56
N THR A 119 11.68 49.39 -19.80
CA THR A 119 11.71 47.96 -19.44
C THR A 119 10.53 47.23 -20.04
N VAL A 120 10.77 46.09 -20.69
CA VAL A 120 9.72 45.18 -21.15
C VAL A 120 9.96 43.81 -20.50
N ASP A 121 9.06 43.43 -19.61
CA ASP A 121 9.12 42.11 -19.00
C ASP A 121 8.34 41.06 -19.82
N ASP A 122 8.76 39.82 -19.73
CA ASP A 122 8.21 38.68 -20.47
C ASP A 122 8.02 38.90 -21.98
N VAL A 123 9.03 39.57 -22.60
CA VAL A 123 9.04 39.97 -24.02
C VAL A 123 8.69 38.86 -25.01
N HIS A 124 8.81 37.62 -24.62
CA HIS A 124 8.44 36.43 -25.43
C HIS A 124 6.93 36.30 -25.65
N HIS A 125 6.09 37.00 -24.90
CA HIS A 125 4.65 37.12 -25.12
C HIS A 125 4.24 38.38 -25.87
N THR A 126 5.22 39.11 -26.38
CA THR A 126 4.94 40.32 -27.14
C THR A 126 4.25 39.98 -28.47
N ASP A 127 3.18 40.71 -28.77
CA ASP A 127 2.50 40.63 -30.07
C ASP A 127 3.41 41.00 -31.23
N GLU A 128 3.14 40.51 -32.43
CA GLU A 128 4.01 40.65 -33.59
C GLU A 128 4.19 42.15 -33.98
N GLN A 129 3.15 42.97 -33.87
CA GLN A 129 3.21 44.37 -34.24
C GLN A 129 4.05 45.17 -33.24
N SER A 130 3.90 44.92 -31.93
CA SER A 130 4.79 45.48 -30.91
C SER A 130 6.24 45.05 -31.10
N ALA A 131 6.49 43.78 -31.45
CA ALA A 131 7.85 43.30 -31.72
C ALA A 131 8.49 44.00 -32.90
N ARG A 132 7.74 44.28 -33.97
CA ARG A 132 8.19 45.09 -35.13
C ARG A 132 8.51 46.53 -34.73
N CYS A 133 7.68 47.14 -33.88
CA CYS A 133 7.93 48.48 -33.34
C CYS A 133 9.22 48.51 -32.48
N LEU A 134 9.42 47.53 -31.62
CA LEU A 134 10.64 47.40 -30.82
C LEU A 134 11.87 47.21 -31.70
N LEU A 135 11.80 46.41 -32.78
CA LEU A 135 12.90 46.24 -33.75
C LEU A 135 13.25 47.57 -34.43
N TYR A 136 12.25 48.35 -34.90
CA TYR A 136 12.45 49.66 -35.50
C TYR A 136 13.15 50.63 -34.55
N VAL A 137 12.73 50.64 -33.29
CA VAL A 137 13.35 51.48 -32.22
C VAL A 137 14.78 51.05 -31.94
N CYS A 138 15.04 49.72 -31.78
CA CYS A 138 16.36 49.15 -31.53
C CYS A 138 17.40 49.67 -32.52
N GLY A 139 17.08 49.70 -33.80
CA GLY A 139 17.99 50.15 -34.87
C GLY A 139 18.36 51.64 -34.79
N ARG A 140 17.60 52.44 -34.01
CA ARG A 140 17.71 53.93 -34.00
C ARG A 140 18.10 54.58 -32.67
N LEU A 141 18.28 53.76 -31.61
CA LEU A 141 18.58 54.29 -30.25
C LEU A 141 19.97 54.93 -30.07
N ALA A 142 20.93 54.70 -30.97
CA ALA A 142 22.34 55.02 -30.79
C ALA A 142 22.67 56.44 -30.37
N ALA A 143 21.90 57.43 -30.84
CA ALA A 143 22.11 58.86 -30.56
C ALA A 143 20.97 59.39 -29.68
N THR A 144 20.49 58.57 -28.73
CA THR A 144 19.41 58.96 -27.82
C THR A 144 19.82 58.70 -26.37
N GLY A 145 19.14 59.38 -25.44
CA GLY A 145 19.32 59.13 -24.00
C GLY A 145 18.46 57.94 -23.48
N VAL A 146 18.32 56.93 -24.26
CA VAL A 146 17.39 55.78 -23.96
C VAL A 146 18.15 54.47 -23.73
N LEU A 147 17.92 53.84 -22.59
CA LEU A 147 18.29 52.48 -22.32
C LEU A 147 17.02 51.60 -22.37
N MET A 148 16.97 50.66 -23.32
CA MET A 148 15.88 49.66 -23.40
C MET A 148 16.34 48.32 -22.86
N VAL A 149 15.61 47.75 -21.91
CA VAL A 149 15.92 46.43 -21.32
C VAL A 149 14.74 45.49 -21.55
N LEU A 150 15.00 44.46 -22.34
CA LEU A 150 14.02 43.45 -22.71
C LEU A 150 14.29 42.18 -21.90
N ALA A 151 13.37 41.79 -21.05
CA ALA A 151 13.51 40.58 -20.25
C ALA A 151 12.63 39.44 -20.79
N GLY A 152 13.20 38.26 -20.98
CA GLY A 152 12.47 37.14 -21.52
C GLY A 152 13.15 35.80 -21.26
N ARG A 153 12.49 34.74 -21.72
CA ARG A 153 13.05 33.41 -21.73
C ARG A 153 13.90 33.19 -22.98
N PRO A 154 14.94 32.34 -22.92
CA PRO A 154 15.52 31.77 -24.12
C PRO A 154 14.42 30.95 -24.82
N GLN A 155 14.07 31.32 -26.04
CA GLN A 155 13.08 30.60 -26.84
C GLN A 155 13.78 29.71 -27.86
N THR A 156 13.20 28.52 -28.06
CA THR A 156 13.67 27.58 -29.10
C THR A 156 13.33 28.08 -30.51
N ALA A 157 12.28 28.90 -30.65
CA ALA A 157 11.85 29.54 -31.91
C ALA A 157 11.11 30.85 -31.59
N PRO A 158 11.83 31.98 -31.36
CA PRO A 158 11.19 33.26 -31.21
C PRO A 158 10.52 33.71 -32.52
N SER A 159 9.49 34.59 -32.41
CA SER A 159 8.95 35.25 -33.62
C SER A 159 10.07 35.96 -34.37
N LEU A 160 10.00 36.00 -35.71
CA LEU A 160 11.07 36.62 -36.53
C LEU A 160 11.46 38.04 -36.05
N PRO A 161 10.53 39.00 -35.80
CA PRO A 161 10.89 40.33 -35.32
C PRO A 161 11.60 40.28 -33.96
N LEU A 162 11.17 39.41 -33.04
CA LEU A 162 11.83 39.33 -31.73
C LEU A 162 13.23 38.67 -31.84
N ALA A 163 13.40 37.69 -32.71
CA ALA A 163 14.71 37.11 -33.01
C ALA A 163 15.69 38.17 -33.54
N GLU A 164 15.23 39.05 -34.45
CA GLU A 164 16.03 40.11 -34.98
C GLU A 164 16.37 41.20 -33.93
N VAL A 165 15.43 41.52 -33.02
CA VAL A 165 15.71 42.40 -31.87
C VAL A 165 16.80 41.80 -30.98
N LEU A 166 16.68 40.55 -30.61
CA LEU A 166 17.62 39.90 -29.72
C LEU A 166 18.99 39.64 -30.37
N GLY A 167 19.02 39.40 -31.67
CA GLY A 167 20.23 39.23 -32.49
C GLY A 167 20.84 40.56 -33.00
N HIS A 168 20.23 41.69 -32.70
CA HIS A 168 20.70 42.99 -33.19
C HIS A 168 22.11 43.29 -32.63
N PRO A 169 23.09 43.81 -33.46
CA PRO A 169 24.47 44.07 -33.02
C PRO A 169 24.62 44.99 -31.82
N ARG A 170 23.61 45.81 -31.53
CA ARG A 170 23.57 46.74 -30.39
C ARG A 170 22.82 46.21 -29.20
N CYS A 171 22.29 45.02 -29.29
CA CYS A 171 21.62 44.35 -28.18
C CYS A 171 22.68 43.61 -27.33
N VAL A 172 22.85 44.04 -26.11
CA VAL A 172 23.80 43.46 -25.15
C VAL A 172 23.14 42.29 -24.48
N PRO A 173 23.61 41.04 -24.70
CA PRO A 173 23.00 39.86 -24.06
C PRO A 173 23.42 39.78 -22.59
N LEU A 174 22.44 39.58 -21.71
CA LEU A 174 22.58 39.44 -20.26
C LEU A 174 21.91 38.16 -19.79
N PRO A 175 22.59 37.00 -19.91
CA PRO A 175 22.03 35.76 -19.45
C PRO A 175 22.07 35.65 -17.91
N LEU A 176 20.91 35.42 -17.30
CA LEU A 176 20.78 35.11 -15.88
C LEU A 176 20.86 33.62 -15.66
N ARG A 177 21.84 33.19 -14.88
CA ARG A 177 22.01 31.79 -14.44
C ARG A 177 21.33 31.58 -13.10
N THR A 178 21.13 30.32 -12.72
CA THR A 178 20.80 29.93 -11.36
C THR A 178 21.95 30.32 -10.41
N LEU A 179 21.67 30.42 -9.12
CA LEU A 179 22.67 30.76 -8.10
C LEU A 179 23.64 29.61 -7.89
N SER A 180 24.91 29.93 -7.62
CA SER A 180 25.91 28.96 -7.15
C SER A 180 25.66 28.57 -5.69
N GLU A 181 26.38 27.58 -5.17
CA GLU A 181 26.30 27.20 -3.75
C GLU A 181 26.67 28.34 -2.81
N ASP A 182 27.70 29.09 -3.13
CA ASP A 182 28.10 30.27 -2.32
C ASP A 182 27.05 31.36 -2.37
N GLU A 183 26.45 31.60 -3.52
CA GLU A 183 25.35 32.55 -3.69
C GLU A 183 24.10 32.06 -2.96
N ALA A 184 23.82 30.76 -2.95
CA ALA A 184 22.74 30.17 -2.16
C ALA A 184 23.00 30.34 -0.64
N ALA A 185 24.24 30.19 -0.18
CA ALA A 185 24.61 30.46 1.21
C ALA A 185 24.40 31.95 1.56
N ALA A 186 24.78 32.85 0.65
CA ALA A 186 24.54 34.28 0.81
C ALA A 186 23.06 34.62 0.83
N PHE A 187 22.24 33.94 0.00
CA PHE A 187 20.79 34.06 -0.04
C PHE A 187 20.14 33.65 1.29
N LEU A 188 20.56 32.52 1.88
CA LEU A 188 20.05 32.03 3.17
C LEU A 188 20.39 33.00 4.34
N ARG A 189 21.54 33.69 4.26
CA ARG A 189 21.95 34.74 5.23
C ARG A 189 21.14 36.02 5.12
N ALA A 190 20.82 36.45 3.90
CA ALA A 190 20.11 37.68 3.64
C ALA A 190 18.59 37.60 3.84
N ALA A 191 18.06 36.43 3.99
CA ALA A 191 16.62 36.19 4.13
C ALA A 191 16.07 36.80 5.44
N PRO A 192 14.79 37.25 5.48
CA PRO A 192 14.15 37.83 6.67
C PRO A 192 13.92 36.81 7.79
N ALA A 193 14.71 36.10 8.32
CA ALA A 193 14.86 35.20 9.43
C ALA A 193 16.27 34.60 9.31
N ALA A 194 17.25 35.50 9.21
CA ALA A 194 18.62 35.20 8.89
C ALA A 194 19.13 33.98 9.66
N MET A 195 19.64 33.04 8.93
CA MET A 195 20.47 31.98 9.48
C MET A 195 21.86 32.59 9.79
N ASP A 196 22.46 32.16 10.88
CA ASP A 196 23.86 32.50 11.12
C ASP A 196 24.75 31.96 9.97
N ALA A 197 25.92 32.61 9.79
CA ALA A 197 26.79 32.30 8.66
C ALA A 197 27.26 30.85 8.60
N ALA A 198 27.41 30.19 9.76
CA ALA A 198 27.86 28.80 9.84
C ALA A 198 26.72 27.86 9.41
N THR A 199 25.52 28.10 9.90
CA THR A 199 24.32 27.34 9.52
C THR A 199 24.00 27.50 8.04
N ALA A 200 24.03 28.71 7.50
CA ALA A 200 23.77 28.95 6.09
C ALA A 200 24.78 28.22 5.18
N ARG A 201 26.08 28.29 5.50
CA ARG A 201 27.11 27.55 4.75
C ARG A 201 26.92 26.04 4.83
N ARG A 202 26.55 25.52 5.99
CA ARG A 202 26.33 24.10 6.19
C ARG A 202 25.12 23.58 5.40
N LEU A 203 24.06 24.35 5.28
CA LEU A 203 22.82 23.96 4.61
C LEU A 203 22.83 24.23 3.10
N ALA A 204 23.61 25.20 2.64
CA ALA A 204 23.63 25.64 1.24
C ALA A 204 23.85 24.53 0.21
N PRO A 205 24.78 23.55 0.39
CA PRO A 205 24.97 22.48 -0.58
C PRO A 205 23.71 21.63 -0.78
N ASP A 206 23.02 21.26 0.31
CA ASP A 206 21.80 20.45 0.23
C ASP A 206 20.65 21.26 -0.37
N TRP A 207 20.51 22.51 -0.02
CA TRP A 207 19.49 23.42 -0.57
C TRP A 207 19.73 23.73 -2.04
N HIS A 208 21.00 23.95 -2.43
CA HIS A 208 21.39 24.12 -3.83
C HIS A 208 21.09 22.85 -4.63
N ARG A 209 21.50 21.66 -4.12
CA ARG A 209 21.20 20.37 -4.74
C ARG A 209 19.69 20.15 -4.88
N PHE A 210 18.89 20.59 -3.91
CA PHE A 210 17.44 20.45 -3.89
C PHE A 210 16.73 21.34 -4.92
N THR A 211 17.23 22.57 -5.14
CA THR A 211 16.59 23.62 -5.97
C THR A 211 17.29 23.88 -7.30
N GLY A 212 18.48 23.30 -7.53
CA GLY A 212 19.33 23.64 -8.66
C GLY A 212 19.77 25.10 -8.66
N GLY A 213 19.79 25.76 -7.49
CA GLY A 213 20.13 27.18 -7.35
C GLY A 213 19.08 28.15 -7.91
N ASN A 214 17.87 27.69 -8.24
CA ASN A 214 16.80 28.59 -8.72
C ASN A 214 16.30 29.48 -7.56
N PRO A 215 16.41 30.81 -7.67
CA PRO A 215 16.02 31.73 -6.59
C PRO A 215 14.58 31.61 -6.13
N ARG A 216 13.66 31.34 -7.05
CA ARG A 216 12.22 31.15 -6.73
C ARG A 216 12.00 29.89 -5.91
N LEU A 217 12.66 28.78 -6.28
CA LEU A 217 12.58 27.52 -5.54
C LEU A 217 13.25 27.65 -4.17
N LEU A 218 14.40 28.34 -4.08
CA LEU A 218 15.06 28.62 -2.80
C LEU A 218 14.18 29.45 -1.87
N HIS A 219 13.49 30.46 -2.40
CA HIS A 219 12.58 31.31 -1.62
C HIS A 219 11.38 30.50 -1.09
N ALA A 220 10.80 29.66 -1.93
CA ALA A 220 9.68 28.81 -1.56
C ALA A 220 10.08 27.74 -0.54
N LEU A 221 11.25 27.13 -0.72
CA LEU A 221 11.80 26.16 0.22
C LEU A 221 12.07 26.79 1.60
N LEU A 222 12.52 28.05 1.62
CA LEU A 222 12.72 28.80 2.84
C LEU A 222 11.39 29.12 3.55
N ALA A 223 10.32 29.37 2.80
CA ALA A 223 8.99 29.57 3.35
C ALA A 223 8.50 28.27 4.03
N ASP A 224 8.56 27.16 3.33
CA ASP A 224 8.20 25.85 3.89
C ASP A 224 9.02 25.49 5.13
N HIS A 225 10.32 25.81 5.12
CA HIS A 225 11.20 25.56 6.27
C HIS A 225 10.83 26.39 7.51
N ARG A 226 10.29 27.60 7.31
CA ARG A 226 9.80 28.43 8.42
C ARG A 226 8.52 27.91 9.01
N ASP A 227 7.64 27.37 8.18
CA ASP A 227 6.34 26.82 8.58
C ASP A 227 6.47 25.52 9.39
N CYS A 228 7.65 24.87 9.39
CA CYS A 228 7.93 23.68 10.20
C CYS A 228 8.05 23.93 11.72
N GLY A 229 7.94 25.18 12.20
CA GLY A 229 7.97 25.52 13.61
C GLY A 229 9.37 25.51 14.24
N PRO A 230 9.49 25.43 15.61
CA PRO A 230 10.74 25.59 16.32
C PRO A 230 11.77 24.47 16.09
N VAL A 231 11.31 23.25 15.76
CA VAL A 231 12.19 22.12 15.44
C VAL A 231 12.39 22.10 13.92
N ARG A 232 13.40 22.80 13.45
CA ARG A 232 13.72 22.88 12.04
C ARG A 232 14.45 21.62 11.56
N PRO A 233 13.98 20.95 10.50
CA PRO A 233 14.65 19.77 9.96
C PRO A 233 16.04 20.12 9.41
N ALA A 234 17.00 19.23 9.62
CA ALA A 234 18.37 19.40 9.10
C ALA A 234 18.42 19.30 7.56
N ARG A 235 17.42 18.67 6.95
CA ARG A 235 17.29 18.50 5.49
C ARG A 235 16.13 19.31 4.94
N PRO A 236 16.20 19.80 3.70
CA PRO A 236 15.12 20.53 3.06
C PRO A 236 13.89 19.63 2.86
N ILE A 237 12.69 20.19 3.11
CA ILE A 237 11.41 19.50 2.92
C ILE A 237 10.61 20.27 1.87
N ALA A 238 10.14 19.58 0.84
CA ALA A 238 9.25 20.13 -0.17
C ALA A 238 7.83 20.27 0.42
N GLY A 239 7.50 21.43 0.93
CA GLY A 239 6.17 21.78 1.38
C GLY A 239 5.27 22.37 0.29
N THR A 240 4.21 23.04 0.70
CA THR A 240 3.20 23.61 -0.22
C THR A 240 3.76 24.75 -1.05
N ALA A 241 4.58 25.62 -0.44
CA ALA A 241 5.18 26.76 -1.17
C ALA A 241 6.15 26.28 -2.25
N PHE A 242 6.97 25.27 -1.94
CA PHE A 242 7.89 24.69 -2.92
C PHE A 242 7.14 24.04 -4.11
N ARG A 243 6.12 23.21 -3.84
CA ARG A 243 5.31 22.59 -4.90
C ARG A 243 4.65 23.63 -5.79
N ARG A 244 4.10 24.68 -5.21
CA ARG A 244 3.52 25.81 -5.95
C ARG A 244 4.55 26.52 -6.83
N ALA A 245 5.77 26.75 -6.31
CA ALA A 245 6.85 27.39 -7.07
C ALA A 245 7.30 26.54 -8.26
N VAL A 246 7.34 25.19 -8.10
CA VAL A 246 7.61 24.25 -9.20
C VAL A 246 6.52 24.36 -10.26
N ALA A 247 5.25 24.31 -9.87
CA ALA A 247 4.12 24.45 -10.79
C ALA A 247 4.16 25.80 -11.55
N ASP A 248 4.55 26.88 -10.87
CA ASP A 248 4.72 28.21 -11.50
C ASP A 248 5.88 28.24 -12.51
N CYS A 249 7.00 27.56 -12.19
CA CYS A 249 8.11 27.42 -13.14
C CYS A 249 7.71 26.66 -14.41
N LEU A 250 6.89 25.63 -14.24
CA LEU A 250 6.40 24.83 -15.37
C LEU A 250 5.34 25.55 -16.19
N ARG A 251 4.44 26.32 -15.57
CA ARG A 251 3.48 27.18 -16.29
C ARG A 251 4.22 28.27 -17.10
N GLY A 252 5.30 28.77 -16.55
CA GLY A 252 6.17 29.69 -17.25
C GLY A 252 7.07 29.03 -18.30
N ALA A 253 7.06 27.71 -18.52
CA ALA A 253 7.84 27.03 -19.54
C ALA A 253 7.03 26.82 -20.84
N GLU A 254 7.72 26.66 -21.98
CA GLU A 254 7.08 26.29 -23.24
C GLU A 254 6.36 24.94 -23.12
N ASP A 255 5.26 24.78 -23.86
CA ASP A 255 4.44 23.58 -23.84
C ASP A 255 5.23 22.27 -24.08
N PRO A 256 6.17 22.20 -25.05
CA PRO A 256 7.00 21.03 -25.25
C PRO A 256 7.92 20.70 -24.05
N VAL A 257 8.40 21.72 -23.35
CA VAL A 257 9.25 21.57 -22.16
C VAL A 257 8.41 21.05 -20.97
N ARG A 258 7.21 21.61 -20.78
CA ARG A 258 6.25 21.18 -19.75
C ARG A 258 5.85 19.73 -19.95
N ARG A 259 5.50 19.32 -21.19
CA ARG A 259 5.18 17.91 -21.51
C ARG A 259 6.36 16.98 -21.26
N THR A 260 7.59 17.45 -21.48
CA THR A 260 8.78 16.66 -21.17
C THR A 260 8.94 16.45 -19.66
N ALA A 261 8.68 17.47 -18.85
CA ALA A 261 8.68 17.35 -17.39
C ALA A 261 7.59 16.36 -16.88
N GLN A 262 6.40 16.42 -17.46
CA GLN A 262 5.30 15.49 -17.17
C GLN A 262 5.66 14.05 -17.52
N ALA A 263 6.26 13.84 -18.69
CA ALA A 263 6.76 12.52 -19.12
C ALA A 263 7.83 11.98 -18.16
N LEU A 264 8.77 12.81 -17.75
CA LEU A 264 9.78 12.44 -16.75
C LEU A 264 9.18 12.08 -15.41
N ALA A 265 8.15 12.81 -14.96
CA ALA A 265 7.48 12.55 -13.69
C ALA A 265 6.72 11.20 -13.71
N VAL A 266 6.07 10.90 -14.84
CA VAL A 266 5.31 9.65 -15.01
C VAL A 266 6.24 8.46 -15.16
N LEU A 267 7.28 8.52 -16.02
CA LEU A 267 8.22 7.42 -16.25
C LEU A 267 9.17 7.17 -15.07
N ALA A 268 9.41 8.18 -14.24
CA ALA A 268 10.21 8.10 -13.02
C ALA A 268 11.57 7.37 -13.20
N ASP A 269 11.75 6.24 -12.49
CA ASP A 269 13.03 5.52 -12.52
C ASP A 269 13.30 4.76 -13.82
N GLN A 270 12.30 4.58 -14.69
CA GLN A 270 12.41 3.87 -15.98
C GLN A 270 12.97 4.74 -17.12
N VAL A 271 13.26 6.02 -16.84
CA VAL A 271 13.64 6.98 -17.88
C VAL A 271 14.99 6.67 -18.50
N THR A 272 14.96 6.45 -19.83
CA THR A 272 16.10 6.58 -20.74
C THR A 272 15.74 7.60 -21.82
N LEU A 273 16.74 8.18 -22.51
CA LEU A 273 16.46 9.15 -23.58
C LEU A 273 15.59 8.54 -24.69
N THR A 274 15.88 7.31 -25.06
CA THR A 274 15.12 6.55 -26.08
C THR A 274 13.67 6.34 -25.65
N LEU A 275 13.44 5.91 -24.38
CA LEU A 275 12.11 5.69 -23.87
C LEU A 275 11.31 7.00 -23.78
N LEU A 276 11.94 8.08 -23.33
CA LEU A 276 11.36 9.40 -23.25
C LEU A 276 10.97 9.94 -24.63
N ALA A 277 11.83 9.74 -25.64
CA ALA A 277 11.57 10.12 -27.02
C ALA A 277 10.37 9.35 -27.60
N ARG A 278 10.29 8.04 -27.38
CA ARG A 278 9.13 7.20 -27.76
C ARG A 278 7.86 7.66 -27.03
N PHE A 279 7.94 7.88 -25.72
CA PHE A 279 6.82 8.36 -24.94
C PHE A 279 6.28 9.69 -25.44
N LEU A 280 7.15 10.62 -25.82
CA LEU A 280 6.75 11.91 -26.40
C LEU A 280 6.35 11.84 -27.88
N GLY A 281 6.62 10.72 -28.57
CA GLY A 281 6.42 10.59 -30.03
C GLY A 281 7.33 11.53 -30.82
N GLN A 282 8.56 11.77 -30.34
CA GLN A 282 9.50 12.73 -30.90
C GLN A 282 10.88 12.07 -31.08
N PRO A 283 11.67 12.50 -32.06
CA PRO A 283 13.04 12.03 -32.17
C PRO A 283 13.91 12.57 -31.01
N GLU A 284 14.91 11.80 -30.57
CA GLU A 284 15.80 12.15 -29.44
C GLU A 284 16.41 13.53 -29.59
N ARG A 285 16.82 13.93 -30.82
CA ARG A 285 17.36 15.25 -31.13
C ARG A 285 16.43 16.41 -30.76
N ALA A 286 15.12 16.20 -30.73
CA ALA A 286 14.14 17.21 -30.33
C ALA A 286 13.88 17.23 -28.81
N VAL A 287 14.23 16.16 -28.11
CA VAL A 287 14.07 16.03 -26.66
C VAL A 287 15.25 16.67 -25.89
N VAL A 288 16.48 16.52 -26.42
CA VAL A 288 17.70 17.03 -25.78
C VAL A 288 17.64 18.53 -25.43
N PRO A 289 17.20 19.45 -26.31
CA PRO A 289 17.09 20.87 -25.96
C PRO A 289 16.07 21.13 -24.85
N ARG A 290 14.99 20.33 -24.78
CA ARG A 290 13.96 20.45 -23.73
C ARG A 290 14.49 20.01 -22.36
N LEU A 291 15.31 18.95 -22.32
CA LEU A 291 16.01 18.54 -21.10
C LEU A 291 16.96 19.65 -20.63
N ALA A 292 17.76 20.24 -21.53
CA ALA A 292 18.63 21.34 -21.21
C ALA A 292 17.84 22.57 -20.67
N ALA A 293 16.67 22.86 -21.24
CA ALA A 293 15.81 23.91 -20.74
C ALA A 293 15.29 23.64 -19.32
N LEU A 294 14.94 22.40 -19.03
CA LEU A 294 14.53 21.97 -17.66
C LEU A 294 15.70 22.00 -16.69
N GLU A 295 16.91 21.60 -17.09
CA GLU A 295 18.12 21.72 -16.27
C GLU A 295 18.40 23.19 -15.92
N ALA A 296 18.27 24.09 -16.90
CA ALA A 296 18.43 25.53 -16.68
C ALA A 296 17.37 26.15 -15.72
N THR A 297 16.22 25.48 -15.53
CA THR A 297 15.26 25.86 -14.47
C THR A 297 15.64 25.37 -13.08
N GLY A 298 16.62 24.48 -12.96
CA GLY A 298 16.98 23.79 -11.72
C GLY A 298 16.05 22.63 -11.32
N LEU A 299 15.14 22.19 -12.20
CA LEU A 299 14.21 21.10 -11.94
C LEU A 299 14.80 19.72 -12.25
N LEU A 300 15.85 19.68 -13.09
CA LEU A 300 16.54 18.46 -13.49
C LEU A 300 17.96 18.37 -12.92
N ASP A 301 18.43 17.14 -12.81
CA ASP A 301 19.79 16.78 -12.51
C ASP A 301 20.15 15.51 -13.29
N ALA A 302 21.18 15.58 -14.12
CA ALA A 302 21.60 14.45 -14.96
C ALA A 302 20.45 13.79 -15.74
N GLY A 303 19.54 14.58 -16.30
CA GLY A 303 18.42 14.10 -17.11
C GLY A 303 17.24 13.52 -16.31
N ARG A 304 17.24 13.60 -14.98
CA ARG A 304 16.16 13.15 -14.10
C ARG A 304 15.59 14.32 -13.28
N LEU A 305 14.32 14.20 -12.88
CA LEU A 305 13.76 15.15 -11.92
C LEU A 305 14.54 15.07 -10.60
N ARG A 306 15.02 16.24 -10.16
CA ARG A 306 16.02 16.39 -9.09
C ARG A 306 15.59 15.81 -7.74
N HIS A 307 14.28 15.83 -7.46
CA HIS A 307 13.77 15.42 -6.16
C HIS A 307 12.32 14.92 -6.25
N ARG A 308 11.94 13.97 -5.38
CA ARG A 308 10.55 13.47 -5.31
C ARG A 308 9.51 14.57 -5.13
N GLY A 309 9.85 15.67 -4.45
CA GLY A 309 8.97 16.83 -4.32
C GLY A 309 8.72 17.55 -5.64
N VAL A 310 9.68 17.56 -6.57
CA VAL A 310 9.49 18.07 -7.95
C VAL A 310 8.56 17.13 -8.70
N THR A 311 8.81 15.82 -8.66
CA THR A 311 7.95 14.79 -9.26
C THR A 311 6.51 14.92 -8.77
N ALA A 312 6.31 15.01 -7.45
CA ALA A 312 4.99 15.18 -6.86
C ALA A 312 4.29 16.46 -7.35
N ALA A 313 5.00 17.60 -7.37
CA ALA A 313 4.44 18.86 -7.84
C ALA A 313 4.06 18.82 -9.33
N VAL A 314 4.84 18.11 -10.17
CA VAL A 314 4.50 17.90 -11.58
C VAL A 314 3.24 17.05 -11.72
N LEU A 315 3.17 15.94 -11.00
CA LEU A 315 2.01 15.05 -11.03
C LEU A 315 0.73 15.70 -10.47
N GLU A 316 0.86 16.47 -9.38
CA GLU A 316 -0.26 17.25 -8.79
C GLU A 316 -0.78 18.34 -9.75
N SER A 317 0.01 18.78 -10.71
CA SER A 317 -0.42 19.76 -11.72
C SER A 317 -1.27 19.17 -12.85
N LEU A 318 -1.33 17.86 -12.96
CA LEU A 318 -2.11 17.14 -13.96
C LEU A 318 -3.58 17.03 -13.52
N THR A 319 -4.49 17.16 -14.46
CA THR A 319 -5.87 16.73 -14.25
C THR A 319 -5.96 15.20 -14.15
N ALA A 320 -7.01 14.69 -13.57
CA ALA A 320 -7.22 13.23 -13.47
C ALA A 320 -7.19 12.56 -14.85
N GLU A 321 -7.83 13.19 -15.85
CA GLU A 321 -7.86 12.69 -17.22
C GLU A 321 -6.48 12.71 -17.90
N GLU A 322 -5.70 13.80 -17.71
CA GLU A 322 -4.33 13.87 -18.21
C GLU A 322 -3.45 12.81 -17.56
N SER A 323 -3.57 12.63 -16.26
CA SER A 323 -2.85 11.60 -15.51
C SER A 323 -3.18 10.20 -16.02
N ALA A 324 -4.47 9.89 -16.19
CA ALA A 324 -4.91 8.61 -16.73
C ALA A 324 -4.33 8.34 -18.13
N ARG A 325 -4.40 9.32 -19.04
CA ARG A 325 -3.85 9.21 -20.40
C ARG A 325 -2.34 9.02 -20.42
N LEU A 326 -1.60 9.78 -19.59
CA LEU A 326 -0.15 9.67 -19.54
C LEU A 326 0.29 8.32 -18.95
N HIS A 327 -0.37 7.83 -17.89
CA HIS A 327 -0.08 6.53 -17.33
C HIS A 327 -0.45 5.38 -18.28
N ALA A 328 -1.58 5.45 -19.00
CA ALA A 328 -1.95 4.47 -20.02
C ALA A 328 -0.90 4.43 -21.14
N ARG A 329 -0.46 5.60 -21.61
CA ARG A 329 0.61 5.70 -22.62
C ARG A 329 1.93 5.14 -22.11
N ALA A 330 2.31 5.40 -20.84
CA ALA A 330 3.50 4.85 -20.23
C ALA A 330 3.46 3.33 -20.18
N ALA A 331 2.32 2.74 -19.80
CA ALA A 331 2.13 1.30 -19.80
C ALA A 331 2.37 0.71 -21.21
N GLY A 332 1.79 1.31 -22.26
CA GLY A 332 1.98 0.84 -23.65
C GLY A 332 3.43 0.92 -24.10
N VAL A 333 4.08 2.07 -23.89
CA VAL A 333 5.49 2.25 -24.31
C VAL A 333 6.44 1.34 -23.56
N LEU A 334 6.22 1.10 -22.25
CA LEU A 334 6.99 0.18 -21.42
C LEU A 334 6.75 -1.27 -21.84
N HIS A 335 5.52 -1.65 -22.14
CA HIS A 335 5.18 -2.99 -22.64
C HIS A 335 5.89 -3.27 -23.98
N ASP A 336 5.81 -2.35 -24.94
CA ASP A 336 6.46 -2.47 -26.24
C ASP A 336 8.00 -2.49 -26.15
N HIS A 337 8.53 -1.96 -25.05
CA HIS A 337 9.97 -1.96 -24.77
C HIS A 337 10.43 -3.23 -24.03
N GLY A 338 9.52 -4.12 -23.66
CA GLY A 338 9.82 -5.35 -22.90
C GLY A 338 10.21 -5.09 -21.44
N ALA A 339 9.66 -4.03 -20.84
CA ALA A 339 9.89 -3.73 -19.42
C ALA A 339 9.27 -4.81 -18.52
N GLU A 340 9.77 -4.91 -17.30
CA GLU A 340 9.25 -5.82 -16.27
C GLU A 340 7.72 -5.67 -16.09
N PRO A 341 6.96 -6.78 -16.04
CA PRO A 341 5.50 -6.74 -15.90
C PRO A 341 5.02 -5.86 -14.72
N SER A 342 5.76 -5.84 -13.63
CA SER A 342 5.45 -5.04 -12.45
C SER A 342 5.52 -3.54 -12.69
N ALA A 343 6.40 -3.08 -13.56
CA ALA A 343 6.51 -1.67 -13.95
C ALA A 343 5.33 -1.25 -14.83
N VAL A 344 5.00 -2.07 -15.84
CA VAL A 344 3.85 -1.87 -16.72
C VAL A 344 2.55 -1.87 -15.93
N ALA A 345 2.37 -2.86 -15.04
CA ALA A 345 1.19 -3.00 -14.19
C ALA A 345 0.99 -1.80 -13.25
N ALA A 346 2.07 -1.23 -12.70
CA ALA A 346 1.97 -0.05 -11.85
C ALA A 346 1.35 1.14 -12.60
N HIS A 347 1.68 1.32 -13.88
CA HIS A 347 1.10 2.36 -14.72
C HIS A 347 -0.35 2.05 -15.11
N LEU A 348 -0.70 0.79 -15.35
CA LEU A 348 -2.10 0.40 -15.60
C LEU A 348 -2.98 0.69 -14.37
N VAL A 349 -2.49 0.39 -13.17
CA VAL A 349 -3.20 0.71 -11.91
C VAL A 349 -3.37 2.21 -11.75
N ALA A 350 -2.30 2.98 -11.98
CA ALA A 350 -2.36 4.44 -11.86
C ALA A 350 -3.31 5.07 -12.90
N ALA A 351 -3.32 4.55 -14.12
CA ALA A 351 -4.24 4.98 -15.17
C ALA A 351 -5.70 4.74 -14.78
N GLU A 352 -6.00 3.55 -14.27
CA GLU A 352 -7.36 3.18 -13.84
C GLU A 352 -7.81 3.96 -12.61
N ALA A 353 -6.90 4.19 -11.65
CA ALA A 353 -7.21 4.98 -10.44
C ALA A 353 -7.51 6.46 -10.75
N ALA A 354 -6.94 7.00 -11.83
CA ALA A 354 -7.16 8.36 -12.26
C ALA A 354 -8.38 8.53 -13.21
N ARG A 355 -8.98 7.43 -13.70
CA ARG A 355 -10.18 7.49 -14.55
C ARG A 355 -11.40 7.93 -13.75
N THR A 356 -12.13 8.91 -14.26
CA THR A 356 -13.44 9.26 -13.74
C THR A 356 -14.52 8.35 -14.37
N THR A 357 -15.60 8.11 -13.62
CA THR A 357 -16.67 7.16 -13.98
C THR A 357 -17.37 7.43 -15.32
N ASP A 358 -17.24 8.63 -15.88
CA ASP A 358 -17.90 9.03 -17.14
C ASP A 358 -17.04 8.79 -18.40
N GLY A 359 -15.83 8.29 -18.28
CA GLY A 359 -14.89 8.09 -19.40
C GLY A 359 -14.70 6.60 -19.80
N ALA A 360 -15.77 5.82 -19.93
CA ALA A 360 -15.71 4.35 -20.06
C ALA A 360 -15.24 3.80 -21.43
N ASP A 361 -15.00 4.63 -22.45
CA ASP A 361 -14.72 4.19 -23.82
C ASP A 361 -13.23 4.22 -24.26
N GLY A 362 -12.30 4.04 -23.33
CA GLY A 362 -10.90 3.79 -23.72
C GLY A 362 -10.68 2.33 -24.10
N ASP A 363 -10.24 2.08 -25.31
CA ASP A 363 -9.88 0.76 -25.82
C ASP A 363 -8.79 0.13 -24.91
N THR A 364 -9.18 -0.83 -24.04
CA THR A 364 -8.25 -1.50 -23.14
C THR A 364 -7.41 -2.48 -23.95
N PRO A 365 -6.07 -2.33 -23.96
CA PRO A 365 -5.22 -3.24 -24.73
C PRO A 365 -5.40 -4.70 -24.28
N VAL A 366 -5.48 -5.63 -25.23
CA VAL A 366 -5.66 -7.07 -24.95
C VAL A 366 -4.59 -7.63 -24.01
N TRP A 367 -3.37 -7.09 -24.06
CA TRP A 367 -2.27 -7.50 -23.20
C TRP A 367 -2.37 -7.01 -21.75
N ALA A 368 -3.24 -6.04 -21.43
CA ALA A 368 -3.28 -5.40 -20.11
C ALA A 368 -3.64 -6.39 -18.98
N VAL A 369 -4.68 -7.21 -19.15
CA VAL A 369 -5.10 -8.20 -18.15
C VAL A 369 -4.04 -9.29 -17.95
N PRO A 370 -3.47 -9.93 -18.99
CA PRO A 370 -2.34 -10.84 -18.84
C PRO A 370 -1.14 -10.27 -18.09
N VAL A 371 -0.71 -9.04 -18.41
CA VAL A 371 0.44 -8.39 -17.76
C VAL A 371 0.17 -8.12 -16.27
N LEU A 372 -1.05 -7.65 -15.93
CA LEU A 372 -1.45 -7.45 -14.52
C LEU A 372 -1.43 -8.76 -13.73
N ALA A 373 -1.95 -9.84 -14.33
CA ALA A 373 -1.94 -11.16 -13.70
C ALA A 373 -0.52 -11.71 -13.54
N GLU A 374 0.35 -11.51 -14.51
CA GLU A 374 1.76 -11.90 -14.43
C GLU A 374 2.51 -11.11 -13.37
N ALA A 375 2.33 -9.80 -13.33
CA ALA A 375 2.90 -8.94 -12.29
C ALA A 375 2.46 -9.37 -10.89
N ALA A 376 1.21 -9.75 -10.71
CA ALA A 376 0.70 -10.26 -9.44
C ALA A 376 1.34 -11.59 -9.06
N ARG A 377 1.53 -12.53 -10.02
CA ARG A 377 2.22 -13.81 -9.78
C ARG A 377 3.67 -13.61 -9.32
N HIS A 378 4.36 -12.60 -9.83
CA HIS A 378 5.72 -12.25 -9.38
C HIS A 378 5.73 -11.54 -8.01
N ALA A 379 4.70 -10.74 -7.70
CA ALA A 379 4.62 -9.99 -6.45
C ALA A 379 4.31 -10.88 -5.23
N MET A 380 3.57 -11.98 -5.41
CA MET A 380 3.19 -12.89 -4.31
C MET A 380 4.39 -13.54 -3.62
N PRO A 381 5.32 -14.22 -4.33
CA PRO A 381 6.51 -14.82 -3.70
C PRO A 381 7.44 -13.77 -3.08
N ALA A 382 7.41 -12.53 -3.60
CA ALA A 382 8.20 -11.41 -3.06
C ALA A 382 7.58 -10.80 -1.78
N GLY A 383 6.51 -11.36 -1.24
CA GLY A 383 5.83 -10.84 -0.05
C GLY A 383 5.04 -9.55 -0.28
N GLN A 384 4.78 -9.17 -1.53
CA GLN A 384 4.08 -7.93 -1.92
C GLN A 384 2.57 -8.18 -2.15
N ALA A 385 1.90 -8.89 -1.25
CA ALA A 385 0.50 -9.29 -1.39
C ALA A 385 -0.46 -8.11 -1.66
N ARG A 386 -0.26 -6.97 -1.00
CA ARG A 386 -1.06 -5.76 -1.25
C ARG A 386 -0.96 -5.29 -2.70
N ARG A 387 0.26 -5.27 -3.24
CA ARG A 387 0.51 -4.86 -4.62
C ARG A 387 -0.09 -5.85 -5.62
N ALA A 388 0.05 -7.16 -5.34
CA ALA A 388 -0.59 -8.21 -6.12
C ALA A 388 -2.12 -8.04 -6.15
N ALA A 389 -2.73 -7.77 -4.99
CA ALA A 389 -4.17 -7.50 -4.89
C ALA A 389 -4.59 -6.26 -5.70
N GLU A 390 -3.80 -5.18 -5.69
CA GLU A 390 -4.06 -3.98 -6.50
C GLU A 390 -4.04 -4.30 -8.00
N PHE A 391 -3.03 -5.04 -8.46
CA PHE A 391 -2.92 -5.47 -9.86
C PHE A 391 -4.13 -6.30 -10.28
N LEU A 392 -4.51 -7.30 -9.49
CA LEU A 392 -5.61 -8.20 -9.81
C LEU A 392 -6.98 -7.53 -9.69
N ARG A 393 -7.18 -6.60 -8.73
CA ARG A 393 -8.40 -5.79 -8.68
C ARG A 393 -8.54 -4.93 -9.94
N THR A 394 -7.46 -4.36 -10.41
CA THR A 394 -7.44 -3.60 -11.66
C THR A 394 -7.76 -4.50 -12.84
N ALA A 395 -7.10 -5.68 -12.95
CA ALA A 395 -7.40 -6.67 -13.98
C ALA A 395 -8.88 -7.12 -13.97
N HIS A 396 -9.48 -7.20 -12.77
CA HIS A 396 -10.89 -7.60 -12.63
C HIS A 396 -11.88 -6.52 -13.09
N ARG A 397 -11.52 -5.24 -13.01
CA ARG A 397 -12.32 -4.10 -13.46
C ARG A 397 -12.23 -3.87 -14.97
N LEU A 398 -11.08 -4.17 -15.56
CA LEU A 398 -10.89 -3.98 -17.00
C LEU A 398 -11.76 -4.95 -17.83
N PRO A 399 -12.31 -4.51 -18.97
CA PRO A 399 -12.98 -5.40 -19.91
C PRO A 399 -11.98 -6.42 -20.45
N ASP A 400 -12.37 -7.69 -20.45
CA ASP A 400 -11.44 -8.81 -20.69
C ASP A 400 -11.51 -9.42 -22.08
N GLY A 401 -12.29 -8.95 -22.96
CA GLY A 401 -12.39 -9.57 -24.30
C GLY A 401 -12.53 -11.11 -24.29
N GLY A 402 -12.86 -11.73 -23.15
CA GLY A 402 -13.05 -13.17 -22.96
C GLY A 402 -11.80 -13.99 -22.60
N GLN A 403 -10.68 -13.38 -22.25
CA GLN A 403 -9.40 -14.08 -21.97
C GLN A 403 -8.85 -13.81 -20.57
N ARG A 404 -9.65 -13.98 -19.52
CA ARG A 404 -9.08 -13.92 -18.14
C ARG A 404 -8.16 -15.12 -17.90
N PRO A 405 -6.92 -14.89 -17.44
CA PRO A 405 -6.01 -15.98 -17.10
C PRO A 405 -6.60 -16.92 -16.06
N ASP A 406 -6.33 -18.21 -16.22
CA ASP A 406 -6.75 -19.22 -15.25
C ASP A 406 -6.19 -18.94 -13.86
N GLY A 407 -6.99 -19.18 -12.82
CA GLY A 407 -6.61 -18.97 -11.44
C GLY A 407 -6.51 -17.51 -10.99
N MET A 408 -6.87 -16.53 -11.84
CA MET A 408 -6.80 -15.11 -11.48
C MET A 408 -7.65 -14.78 -10.25
N LEU A 409 -8.87 -15.33 -10.15
CA LEU A 409 -9.75 -15.12 -9.00
C LEU A 409 -9.17 -15.73 -7.71
N THR A 410 -8.60 -16.93 -7.79
CA THR A 410 -7.94 -17.58 -6.67
C THR A 410 -6.73 -16.78 -6.19
N THR A 411 -5.89 -16.31 -7.13
CA THR A 411 -4.73 -15.47 -6.79
C THR A 411 -5.17 -14.15 -6.16
N LEU A 412 -6.26 -13.53 -6.66
CA LEU A 412 -6.83 -12.33 -6.06
C LEU A 412 -7.30 -12.58 -4.63
N ALA A 413 -8.10 -13.62 -4.43
CA ALA A 413 -8.59 -13.98 -3.11
C ALA A 413 -7.45 -14.26 -2.13
N ARG A 414 -6.40 -14.95 -2.57
CA ARG A 414 -5.19 -15.20 -1.77
C ARG A 414 -4.43 -13.92 -1.45
N ALA A 415 -4.20 -13.05 -2.42
CA ALA A 415 -3.50 -11.78 -2.22
C ALA A 415 -4.27 -10.86 -1.25
N GLU A 416 -5.60 -10.86 -1.35
CA GLU A 416 -6.47 -10.15 -0.42
C GLU A 416 -6.44 -10.78 0.98
N TRP A 417 -6.51 -12.11 1.10
CA TRP A 417 -6.40 -12.76 2.39
C TRP A 417 -5.10 -12.42 3.12
N GLU A 418 -3.99 -12.34 2.41
CA GLU A 418 -2.72 -11.95 2.99
C GLU A 418 -2.64 -10.45 3.34
N SER A 419 -3.28 -9.56 2.58
CA SER A 419 -3.19 -8.10 2.76
C SER A 419 -4.33 -7.48 3.55
N ASP A 420 -5.55 -7.98 3.37
CA ASP A 420 -6.80 -7.57 4.03
C ASP A 420 -7.75 -8.79 4.08
N PRO A 421 -7.61 -9.67 5.09
CA PRO A 421 -8.35 -10.92 5.16
C PRO A 421 -9.87 -10.77 5.13
N ALA A 422 -10.41 -9.64 5.59
CA ALA A 422 -11.85 -9.40 5.61
C ALA A 422 -12.43 -9.20 4.19
N SER A 423 -11.62 -8.76 3.25
CA SER A 423 -12.05 -8.48 1.88
C SER A 423 -12.35 -9.74 1.07
N VAL A 424 -11.79 -10.89 1.44
CA VAL A 424 -11.98 -12.19 0.75
C VAL A 424 -13.43 -12.65 0.74
N ILE A 425 -14.21 -12.29 1.77
CA ILE A 425 -15.59 -12.74 1.95
C ILE A 425 -16.45 -12.45 0.71
N ARG A 426 -16.21 -11.32 0.05
CA ARG A 426 -16.94 -10.92 -1.17
C ARG A 426 -16.69 -11.84 -2.36
N HIS A 427 -15.58 -12.58 -2.37
CA HIS A 427 -15.18 -13.45 -3.47
C HIS A 427 -15.60 -14.91 -3.27
N LEU A 428 -15.97 -15.34 -2.04
CA LEU A 428 -16.21 -16.74 -1.73
C LEU A 428 -17.21 -17.43 -2.66
N THR A 429 -18.36 -16.78 -2.95
CA THR A 429 -19.38 -17.38 -3.84
C THR A 429 -18.91 -17.46 -5.30
N ALA A 430 -18.10 -16.50 -5.76
CA ALA A 430 -17.52 -16.57 -7.09
C ALA A 430 -16.42 -17.64 -7.16
N LEU A 431 -15.59 -17.72 -6.12
CA LEU A 431 -14.54 -18.73 -5.99
C LEU A 431 -15.13 -20.14 -5.92
N GLU A 432 -16.22 -20.34 -5.20
CA GLU A 432 -16.95 -21.63 -5.10
C GLU A 432 -17.44 -22.12 -6.47
N ARG A 433 -18.00 -21.20 -7.29
CA ARG A 433 -18.42 -21.49 -8.66
C ARG A 433 -17.25 -21.76 -9.60
N ASP A 434 -16.16 -20.99 -9.47
CA ASP A 434 -14.95 -21.16 -10.26
C ASP A 434 -14.31 -22.54 -9.99
N LEU A 435 -14.15 -22.91 -8.70
CA LEU A 435 -13.59 -24.19 -8.33
C LEU A 435 -14.47 -25.41 -8.73
N ALA A 436 -15.78 -25.25 -8.71
CA ALA A 436 -16.71 -26.32 -9.12
C ALA A 436 -16.61 -26.66 -10.63
N SER A 437 -16.07 -25.75 -11.44
CA SER A 437 -15.92 -25.94 -12.90
C SER A 437 -14.49 -26.29 -13.33
N ARG A 438 -13.53 -26.37 -12.37
CA ARG A 438 -12.10 -26.58 -12.66
C ARG A 438 -11.63 -27.99 -12.34
N ASP A 439 -10.53 -28.38 -13.00
CA ASP A 439 -9.82 -29.60 -12.70
C ASP A 439 -9.18 -29.50 -11.28
N PRO A 440 -9.53 -30.43 -10.36
CA PRO A 440 -8.94 -30.47 -9.01
C PRO A 440 -7.41 -30.70 -8.99
N HIS A 441 -6.80 -31.10 -10.10
CA HIS A 441 -5.34 -31.25 -10.21
C HIS A 441 -4.61 -29.90 -10.39
N ASP A 442 -5.32 -28.84 -10.72
CA ASP A 442 -4.74 -27.51 -10.83
C ASP A 442 -4.22 -26.96 -9.50
N GLY A 443 -3.06 -26.31 -9.52
CA GLY A 443 -2.51 -25.63 -8.33
C GLY A 443 -3.43 -24.56 -7.77
N TRP A 444 -4.18 -23.90 -8.62
CA TRP A 444 -5.17 -22.88 -8.26
C TRP A 444 -6.34 -23.45 -7.48
N TRP A 445 -6.75 -24.69 -7.80
CA TRP A 445 -7.81 -25.36 -7.10
C TRP A 445 -7.46 -25.59 -5.62
N THR A 446 -6.24 -26.08 -5.34
CA THR A 446 -5.78 -26.32 -3.95
C THR A 446 -5.75 -25.04 -3.13
N GLU A 447 -5.27 -23.93 -3.71
CA GLU A 447 -5.22 -22.63 -3.03
C GLU A 447 -6.63 -22.08 -2.75
N GLY A 448 -7.53 -22.18 -3.73
CA GLY A 448 -8.92 -21.76 -3.57
C GLY A 448 -9.68 -22.62 -2.56
N ALA A 449 -9.47 -23.96 -2.58
CA ALA A 449 -10.03 -24.90 -1.64
C ALA A 449 -9.63 -24.55 -0.19
N ALA A 450 -8.36 -24.21 0.06
CA ALA A 450 -7.90 -23.81 1.39
C ALA A 450 -8.63 -22.55 1.91
N LEU A 451 -8.90 -21.56 1.04
CA LEU A 451 -9.68 -20.37 1.40
C LEU A 451 -11.15 -20.69 1.68
N LEU A 452 -11.76 -21.57 0.88
CA LEU A 452 -13.14 -22.03 1.12
C LEU A 452 -13.26 -22.79 2.45
N LEU A 453 -12.33 -23.70 2.76
CA LEU A 453 -12.28 -24.43 4.04
C LEU A 453 -12.13 -23.48 5.22
N TRP A 454 -11.28 -22.45 5.10
CA TRP A 454 -11.10 -21.42 6.11
C TRP A 454 -12.40 -20.70 6.48
N HIS A 455 -13.29 -20.52 5.49
CA HIS A 455 -14.57 -19.86 5.67
C HIS A 455 -15.76 -20.82 5.84
N GLY A 456 -15.51 -22.12 6.00
CA GLY A 456 -16.54 -23.13 6.26
C GLY A 456 -17.37 -23.55 5.05
N ARG A 457 -16.82 -23.36 3.83
CA ARG A 457 -17.44 -23.73 2.56
C ARG A 457 -16.94 -25.07 2.06
N TYR A 458 -17.23 -26.17 2.79
CA TYR A 458 -16.60 -27.48 2.53
C TYR A 458 -17.28 -28.32 1.46
N GLU A 459 -18.55 -28.10 1.12
CA GLU A 459 -19.29 -29.00 0.22
C GLU A 459 -18.71 -29.06 -1.19
N THR A 460 -18.29 -27.91 -1.73
CA THR A 460 -17.62 -27.82 -3.03
C THR A 460 -16.23 -28.45 -2.98
N VAL A 461 -15.49 -28.23 -1.89
CA VAL A 461 -14.16 -28.79 -1.70
C VAL A 461 -14.20 -30.30 -1.54
N ALA A 462 -15.17 -30.84 -0.79
CA ALA A 462 -15.33 -32.26 -0.60
C ALA A 462 -15.63 -33.01 -1.92
N ARG A 463 -16.55 -32.44 -2.73
CA ARG A 463 -16.87 -33.02 -4.07
C ARG A 463 -15.64 -33.02 -4.98
N GLY A 464 -14.96 -31.89 -5.15
CA GLY A 464 -13.77 -31.80 -5.99
C GLY A 464 -12.60 -32.66 -5.48
N ALA A 465 -12.43 -32.81 -4.16
CA ALA A 465 -11.41 -33.67 -3.58
C ALA A 465 -11.71 -35.16 -3.83
N ALA A 466 -12.99 -35.57 -3.88
CA ALA A 466 -13.40 -36.94 -4.24
C ALA A 466 -13.09 -37.23 -5.73
N ASP A 467 -13.30 -36.24 -6.61
CA ASP A 467 -13.07 -36.39 -8.05
C ASP A 467 -11.57 -36.37 -8.43
N ALA A 468 -10.71 -35.79 -7.57
CA ALA A 468 -9.28 -35.57 -7.84
C ALA A 468 -8.37 -36.82 -7.76
N GLY A 469 -8.88 -38.01 -7.49
CA GLY A 469 -8.08 -39.23 -7.38
C GLY A 469 -6.96 -39.14 -6.31
N ASP A 470 -5.83 -39.84 -6.47
CA ASP A 470 -4.77 -39.98 -5.46
C ASP A 470 -3.53 -39.10 -5.66
N GLY A 471 -3.66 -37.97 -6.37
CA GLY A 471 -2.60 -37.02 -6.56
C GLY A 471 -2.08 -36.38 -5.24
N PRO A 472 -0.81 -35.90 -5.20
CA PRO A 472 -0.22 -35.31 -3.97
C PRO A 472 -1.05 -34.14 -3.43
N ARG A 473 -1.52 -33.26 -4.29
CA ARG A 473 -2.33 -32.08 -3.92
C ARG A 473 -3.72 -32.45 -3.45
N ALA A 474 -4.38 -33.38 -4.14
CA ALA A 474 -5.67 -33.92 -3.71
C ALA A 474 -5.57 -34.57 -2.32
N ARG A 475 -4.47 -35.27 -2.05
CA ARG A 475 -4.19 -35.86 -0.73
C ARG A 475 -3.99 -34.80 0.34
N GLU A 476 -3.29 -33.68 0.02
CA GLU A 476 -3.14 -32.55 0.93
C GLU A 476 -4.51 -31.94 1.32
N VAL A 477 -5.34 -31.68 0.32
CA VAL A 477 -6.68 -31.11 0.55
C VAL A 477 -7.57 -32.08 1.32
N ARG A 478 -7.58 -33.39 0.97
CA ARG A 478 -8.33 -34.40 1.73
C ARG A 478 -7.84 -34.51 3.18
N THR A 479 -6.52 -34.50 3.40
CA THR A 479 -5.97 -34.50 4.76
C THR A 479 -6.41 -33.26 5.54
N ALA A 480 -6.39 -32.08 4.93
CA ALA A 480 -6.87 -30.85 5.56
C ALA A 480 -8.39 -30.89 5.82
N LEU A 481 -9.17 -31.37 4.85
CA LEU A 481 -10.62 -31.50 4.95
C LEU A 481 -11.01 -32.48 6.07
N GLY A 482 -10.48 -33.72 6.06
CA GLY A 482 -10.75 -34.74 7.07
C GLY A 482 -10.31 -34.32 8.47
N HIS A 483 -9.32 -33.42 8.55
CA HIS A 483 -8.89 -32.88 9.83
C HIS A 483 -9.75 -31.70 10.30
N LEU A 484 -10.12 -30.79 9.42
CA LEU A 484 -10.93 -29.62 9.76
C LEU A 484 -12.43 -29.96 9.89
N CYS A 485 -12.93 -30.80 9.02
CA CYS A 485 -14.36 -31.16 8.87
C CYS A 485 -14.54 -32.65 8.66
N PRO A 486 -14.36 -33.50 9.68
CA PRO A 486 -14.36 -34.98 9.54
C PRO A 486 -15.63 -35.57 8.91
N GLY A 487 -16.79 -34.96 9.09
CA GLY A 487 -18.06 -35.40 8.53
C GLY A 487 -18.22 -35.14 7.02
N ALA A 488 -17.27 -34.49 6.36
CA ALA A 488 -17.33 -34.20 4.92
C ALA A 488 -16.73 -35.34 4.05
N GLU A 489 -15.94 -36.24 4.63
CA GLU A 489 -15.25 -37.36 3.94
C GLU A 489 -15.87 -38.71 4.29
N GLY A 490 -16.96 -39.08 4.24
CA GLY A 490 -17.65 -40.40 4.27
C GLY A 490 -17.13 -41.54 5.15
N ASP A 491 -15.86 -41.61 5.56
CA ASP A 491 -15.30 -42.66 6.41
C ASP A 491 -14.87 -42.23 7.84
N GLY A 492 -14.91 -40.92 8.12
CA GLY A 492 -14.81 -40.38 9.48
C GLY A 492 -13.50 -40.60 10.25
N THR A 493 -12.47 -41.18 9.63
CA THR A 493 -11.22 -41.47 10.31
C THR A 493 -10.30 -40.27 10.31
N ALA A 494 -9.82 -39.86 11.50
CA ALA A 494 -8.78 -38.84 11.61
C ALA A 494 -7.52 -39.28 10.87
N PRO A 495 -6.90 -38.41 10.05
CA PRO A 495 -5.65 -38.76 9.41
C PRO A 495 -4.59 -39.09 10.46
N GLU A 496 -3.84 -40.16 10.21
CA GLU A 496 -2.71 -40.58 11.05
C GLU A 496 -1.70 -39.45 11.21
N PRO A 497 -1.13 -39.22 12.42
CA PRO A 497 -0.14 -38.16 12.67
C PRO A 497 1.03 -38.16 11.66
N ASP A 498 1.49 -39.34 11.24
CA ASP A 498 2.55 -39.51 10.26
C ASP A 498 2.11 -39.09 8.84
N ALA A 499 0.83 -39.22 8.51
CA ALA A 499 0.28 -38.71 7.24
C ALA A 499 0.27 -37.16 7.24
N VAL A 500 -0.14 -36.56 8.35
CA VAL A 500 -0.11 -35.10 8.53
C VAL A 500 1.32 -34.58 8.42
N GLU A 501 2.30 -35.26 9.03
CA GLU A 501 3.70 -34.86 8.98
C GLU A 501 4.30 -35.00 7.57
N ARG A 502 3.95 -36.03 6.81
CA ARG A 502 4.34 -36.18 5.39
C ARG A 502 3.82 -35.02 4.55
N VAL A 503 2.59 -34.57 4.78
CA VAL A 503 2.03 -33.40 4.09
C VAL A 503 2.76 -32.12 4.51
N LEU A 504 3.07 -31.94 5.80
CA LEU A 504 3.87 -30.80 6.27
C LEU A 504 5.25 -30.75 5.60
N VAL A 505 5.95 -31.88 5.47
CA VAL A 505 7.23 -31.96 4.76
C VAL A 505 7.08 -31.48 3.32
N SER A 506 6.06 -31.96 2.60
CA SER A 506 5.84 -31.59 1.19
C SER A 506 5.51 -30.10 1.02
N VAL A 507 4.78 -29.53 1.95
CA VAL A 507 4.28 -28.15 1.92
C VAL A 507 5.33 -27.12 2.36
N VAL A 508 6.12 -27.44 3.38
CA VAL A 508 7.18 -26.55 3.89
C VAL A 508 8.33 -26.40 2.88
N HIS A 509 8.56 -27.41 2.04
CA HIS A 509 9.53 -27.33 0.95
C HIS A 509 9.02 -26.54 -0.27
N ALA A 510 7.71 -26.26 -0.35
CA ALA A 510 7.18 -25.32 -1.34
C ALA A 510 7.51 -23.87 -0.90
N LEU A 511 8.03 -23.06 -1.81
CA LEU A 511 8.55 -21.69 -1.59
C LEU A 511 7.56 -20.68 -0.96
N ALA A 512 6.32 -21.09 -0.68
CA ALA A 512 5.33 -20.31 0.06
C ALA A 512 4.44 -21.26 0.84
N PRO A 513 4.50 -21.30 2.19
CA PRO A 513 3.62 -22.15 2.98
C PRO A 513 2.16 -21.72 2.76
N PRO A 514 1.32 -22.61 2.26
CA PRO A 514 -0.10 -22.32 2.10
C PRO A 514 -0.77 -22.15 3.47
N PRO A 515 -2.00 -21.56 3.51
CA PRO A 515 -2.80 -21.46 4.74
C PRO A 515 -3.08 -22.80 5.41
N SER A 516 -2.79 -23.94 4.76
CA SER A 516 -2.90 -25.29 5.30
C SER A 516 -1.88 -25.62 6.41
N VAL A 517 -0.66 -25.03 6.39
CA VAL A 517 0.38 -25.34 7.40
C VAL A 517 -0.08 -25.10 8.84
N PRO A 518 -0.66 -23.96 9.19
CA PRO A 518 -1.19 -23.72 10.54
C PRO A 518 -2.26 -24.73 10.92
N ALA A 519 -3.15 -25.12 9.99
CA ALA A 519 -4.18 -26.11 10.23
C ALA A 519 -3.56 -27.49 10.53
N LEU A 520 -2.52 -27.88 9.81
CA LEU A 520 -1.80 -29.13 10.01
C LEU A 520 -1.02 -29.16 11.34
N LEU A 521 -0.44 -28.02 11.78
CA LEU A 521 0.21 -27.90 13.09
C LEU A 521 -0.81 -28.07 14.24
N VAL A 522 -1.96 -27.43 14.10
CA VAL A 522 -3.08 -27.61 15.05
C VAL A 522 -3.58 -29.05 15.04
N ALA A 523 -3.59 -29.68 13.86
CA ALA A 523 -3.93 -31.09 13.68
C ALA A 523 -3.06 -32.02 14.51
N LEU A 524 -1.74 -31.90 14.38
CA LEU A 524 -0.79 -32.67 15.18
C LEU A 524 -1.01 -32.43 16.68
N SER A 525 -1.19 -31.17 17.08
CA SER A 525 -1.49 -30.82 18.46
C SER A 525 -2.76 -31.47 18.97
N TYR A 526 -3.82 -31.52 18.18
CA TYR A 526 -5.10 -32.14 18.56
C TYR A 526 -5.06 -33.66 18.58
N ALA A 527 -4.21 -34.26 17.76
CA ALA A 527 -3.92 -35.71 17.81
C ALA A 527 -3.14 -36.13 19.06
N GLY A 528 -2.68 -35.19 19.87
CA GLY A 528 -1.88 -35.50 21.07
C GLY A 528 -0.37 -35.31 20.86
N GLU A 529 0.08 -35.06 19.62
CA GLU A 529 1.47 -34.92 19.21
C GLU A 529 2.00 -33.48 19.42
N THR A 530 1.77 -32.95 20.61
CA THR A 530 2.04 -31.52 20.92
C THR A 530 3.53 -31.15 20.77
N GLU A 531 4.44 -32.06 21.12
CA GLU A 531 5.89 -31.83 20.98
C GLU A 531 6.32 -31.83 19.51
N ARG A 532 5.74 -32.68 18.67
CA ARG A 532 5.98 -32.70 17.22
C ARG A 532 5.46 -31.42 16.59
N ALA A 533 4.26 -30.98 16.95
CA ALA A 533 3.70 -29.71 16.49
C ALA A 533 4.55 -28.51 16.91
N ALA A 534 5.11 -28.49 18.12
CA ALA A 534 5.98 -27.43 18.60
C ALA A 534 7.29 -27.36 17.81
N ARG A 535 7.92 -28.50 17.52
CA ARG A 535 9.14 -28.57 16.68
C ARG A 535 8.89 -28.06 15.26
N TRP A 536 7.78 -28.46 14.64
CA TRP A 536 7.40 -27.99 13.33
C TRP A 536 7.12 -26.46 13.31
N ARG A 537 6.51 -25.94 14.36
CA ARG A 537 6.31 -24.51 14.52
C ARG A 537 7.63 -23.72 14.55
N GLU A 538 8.61 -24.20 15.33
CA GLU A 538 9.94 -23.56 15.38
C GLU A 538 10.64 -23.56 14.01
N LEU A 539 10.50 -24.64 13.25
CA LEU A 539 11.05 -24.74 11.90
C LEU A 539 10.35 -23.78 10.92
N THR A 540 9.05 -23.55 11.08
CA THR A 540 8.28 -22.65 10.21
C THR A 540 8.45 -21.17 10.62
N ASP A 541 8.54 -20.88 11.91
CA ASP A 541 8.78 -19.51 12.43
C ASP A 541 10.17 -18.98 12.00
N GLY A 542 11.19 -19.85 11.92
CA GLY A 542 12.53 -19.50 11.43
C GLY A 542 12.61 -19.23 9.92
N ALA A 543 11.60 -19.65 9.17
CA ALA A 543 11.49 -19.44 7.72
C ALA A 543 10.62 -18.20 7.36
N GLU A 544 10.02 -17.51 8.34
CA GLU A 544 9.22 -16.32 8.05
C GLU A 544 10.13 -15.14 7.62
N PRO A 545 9.92 -14.60 6.41
CA PRO A 545 10.67 -13.43 5.98
C PRO A 545 10.32 -12.22 6.86
N ALA A 546 11.30 -11.37 7.13
CA ALA A 546 11.10 -10.07 7.74
C ALA A 546 10.02 -9.31 6.95
N GLY A 547 8.81 -9.16 7.53
CA GLY A 547 7.65 -8.55 6.86
C GLY A 547 6.43 -9.46 6.70
N ALA A 548 6.30 -10.51 7.54
CA ALA A 548 5.10 -11.36 7.55
C ALA A 548 3.80 -10.54 7.59
N THR A 549 2.82 -10.91 6.75
CA THR A 549 1.53 -10.23 6.66
C THR A 549 0.76 -10.33 7.97
N VAL A 550 -0.19 -9.40 8.19
CA VAL A 550 -1.03 -9.37 9.40
C VAL A 550 -1.78 -10.71 9.58
N ALA A 551 -2.28 -11.29 8.48
CA ALA A 551 -2.94 -12.58 8.49
C ALA A 551 -2.02 -13.70 9.00
N ARG A 552 -0.80 -13.79 8.49
CA ARG A 552 0.20 -14.78 8.92
C ARG A 552 0.56 -14.62 10.39
N GLN A 553 0.78 -13.38 10.84
CA GLN A 553 1.03 -13.10 12.26
C GLN A 553 -0.13 -13.51 13.17
N ALA A 554 -1.38 -13.25 12.73
CA ALA A 554 -2.57 -13.64 13.48
C ALA A 554 -2.67 -15.16 13.62
N VAL A 555 -2.46 -15.88 12.51
CA VAL A 555 -2.53 -17.35 12.48
C VAL A 555 -1.41 -17.96 13.31
N ALA A 556 -0.17 -17.48 13.19
CA ALA A 556 0.95 -17.91 14.02
C ALA A 556 0.67 -17.72 15.53
N ALA A 557 0.08 -16.58 15.89
CA ALA A 557 -0.34 -16.31 17.28
C ALA A 557 -1.43 -17.29 17.74
N ALA A 558 -2.41 -17.63 16.89
CA ALA A 558 -3.46 -18.59 17.24
C ALA A 558 -2.91 -20.01 17.46
N VAL A 559 -1.99 -20.45 16.60
CA VAL A 559 -1.29 -21.75 16.76
C VAL A 559 -0.50 -21.76 18.06
N ALA A 560 0.28 -20.70 18.33
CA ALA A 560 1.02 -20.56 19.58
C ALA A 560 0.10 -20.61 20.80
N ALA A 561 -1.08 -19.96 20.74
CA ALA A 561 -2.06 -20.00 21.82
C ALA A 561 -2.52 -21.44 22.12
N VAL A 562 -2.87 -22.19 21.07
CA VAL A 562 -3.30 -23.60 21.21
C VAL A 562 -2.19 -24.43 21.83
N LEU A 563 -0.96 -24.35 21.34
CA LEU A 563 0.18 -25.12 21.84
C LEU A 563 0.50 -24.80 23.32
N HIS A 564 0.57 -23.51 23.69
CA HIS A 564 0.84 -23.10 25.08
C HIS A 564 -0.26 -23.54 26.05
N VAL A 565 -1.52 -23.45 25.65
CA VAL A 565 -2.64 -23.92 26.48
C VAL A 565 -2.59 -25.43 26.67
N ARG A 566 -2.17 -26.20 25.66
CA ARG A 566 -2.04 -27.66 25.76
C ARG A 566 -0.87 -28.10 26.64
N THR A 567 0.21 -27.31 26.69
CA THR A 567 1.35 -27.55 27.59
C THR A 567 1.15 -26.98 29.01
N GLY A 568 -0.03 -26.39 29.31
CA GLY A 568 -0.35 -25.82 30.60
C GLY A 568 0.17 -24.39 30.84
N SER A 569 0.79 -23.78 29.84
CA SER A 569 1.29 -22.40 29.89
C SER A 569 0.16 -21.38 29.64
N TYR A 570 -0.84 -21.35 30.51
CA TYR A 570 -2.09 -20.60 30.29
C TYR A 570 -1.91 -19.09 30.16
N GLY A 571 -0.98 -18.46 30.91
CA GLY A 571 -0.73 -17.03 30.81
C GLY A 571 -0.23 -16.62 29.41
N THR A 572 0.79 -17.33 28.92
CA THR A 572 1.34 -17.14 27.56
C THR A 572 0.29 -17.47 26.49
N GLY A 573 -0.45 -18.56 26.68
CA GLY A 573 -1.53 -18.95 25.77
C GLY A 573 -2.63 -17.88 25.66
N ALA A 574 -3.04 -17.28 26.78
CA ALA A 574 -4.02 -16.19 26.79
C ALA A 574 -3.50 -14.93 26.05
N ALA A 575 -2.24 -14.56 26.26
CA ALA A 575 -1.62 -13.43 25.56
C ALA A 575 -1.60 -13.64 24.04
N HIS A 576 -1.22 -14.83 23.58
CA HIS A 576 -1.21 -15.17 22.16
C HIS A 576 -2.63 -15.22 21.57
N ALA A 577 -3.62 -15.76 22.29
CA ALA A 577 -5.01 -15.76 21.84
C ALA A 577 -5.56 -14.35 21.69
N SER A 578 -5.30 -13.46 22.65
CA SER A 578 -5.71 -12.05 22.58
C SER A 578 -5.03 -11.32 21.44
N ARG A 579 -3.73 -11.57 21.19
CA ARG A 579 -3.00 -11.02 20.04
C ARG A 579 -3.61 -11.47 18.71
N ALA A 580 -3.92 -12.76 18.56
CA ALA A 580 -4.52 -13.32 17.36
C ALA A 580 -5.86 -12.64 17.03
N LEU A 581 -6.73 -12.50 18.04
CA LEU A 581 -8.05 -11.86 17.89
C LEU A 581 -7.97 -10.34 17.68
N ALA A 582 -6.90 -9.68 18.12
CA ALA A 582 -6.67 -8.26 17.88
C ALA A 582 -6.16 -7.98 16.45
N LEU A 583 -5.45 -8.91 15.84
CA LEU A 583 -4.88 -8.77 14.49
C LEU A 583 -5.91 -8.99 13.38
N MET A 584 -6.93 -9.82 13.60
CA MET A 584 -7.95 -10.13 12.60
C MET A 584 -9.35 -10.08 13.20
N THR A 585 -10.31 -9.56 12.42
CA THR A 585 -11.73 -9.56 12.80
C THR A 585 -12.31 -10.98 12.80
N PRO A 586 -13.36 -11.27 13.59
CA PRO A 586 -14.01 -12.59 13.60
C PRO A 586 -14.48 -13.05 12.21
N ALA A 587 -14.96 -12.13 11.38
CA ALA A 587 -15.38 -12.43 10.01
C ALA A 587 -14.20 -12.88 9.12
N ALA A 588 -13.03 -12.25 9.27
CA ALA A 588 -11.81 -12.63 8.55
C ALA A 588 -11.28 -14.01 9.01
N TRP A 589 -11.51 -14.38 10.26
CA TRP A 589 -11.16 -15.69 10.80
C TRP A 589 -12.02 -16.82 10.24
N GLY A 590 -13.25 -16.56 9.81
CA GLY A 590 -14.16 -17.64 9.40
C GLY A 590 -14.33 -18.69 10.50
N VAL A 591 -14.29 -19.98 10.15
CA VAL A 591 -14.41 -21.09 11.13
C VAL A 591 -13.14 -21.25 11.98
N ALA A 592 -12.01 -20.77 11.50
CA ALA A 592 -10.75 -20.84 12.25
C ALA A 592 -10.75 -19.97 13.51
N VAL A 593 -11.71 -19.05 13.69
CA VAL A 593 -11.87 -18.27 14.93
C VAL A 593 -12.02 -19.15 16.17
N GLY A 594 -12.51 -20.39 16.00
CA GLY A 594 -12.61 -21.37 17.06
C GLY A 594 -11.27 -21.68 17.73
N MET A 595 -10.14 -21.58 17.02
CA MET A 595 -8.81 -21.86 17.56
C MET A 595 -8.40 -20.86 18.66
N PRO A 596 -8.27 -19.55 18.36
CA PRO A 596 -7.89 -18.57 19.38
C PRO A 596 -8.95 -18.42 20.46
N LEU A 597 -10.25 -18.57 20.14
CA LEU A 597 -11.32 -18.50 21.13
C LEU A 597 -11.28 -19.67 22.11
N ALA A 598 -11.17 -20.91 21.62
CA ALA A 598 -11.06 -22.09 22.49
C ALA A 598 -9.84 -22.01 23.40
N ALA A 599 -8.68 -21.63 22.87
CA ALA A 599 -7.46 -21.46 23.65
C ALA A 599 -7.61 -20.35 24.69
N GLY A 600 -8.11 -19.19 24.29
CA GLY A 600 -8.32 -18.04 25.18
C GLY A 600 -9.31 -18.33 26.32
N VAL A 601 -10.49 -18.90 25.99
CA VAL A 601 -11.51 -19.27 26.99
C VAL A 601 -10.98 -20.31 27.97
N ARG A 602 -10.27 -21.32 27.47
CA ARG A 602 -9.66 -22.35 28.33
C ARG A 602 -8.59 -21.77 29.24
N ALA A 603 -7.71 -20.91 28.71
CA ALA A 603 -6.67 -20.24 29.48
C ALA A 603 -7.27 -19.31 30.55
N ALA A 604 -8.22 -18.45 30.17
CA ALA A 604 -8.89 -17.55 31.09
C ALA A 604 -9.63 -18.31 32.20
N THR A 605 -10.28 -19.43 31.87
CA THR A 605 -10.96 -20.29 32.88
C THR A 605 -9.96 -20.91 33.84
N ALA A 606 -8.84 -21.43 33.36
CA ALA A 606 -7.79 -22.02 34.19
C ALA A 606 -7.14 -20.98 35.12
N LEU A 607 -6.98 -19.74 34.65
CA LEU A 607 -6.48 -18.59 35.43
C LEU A 607 -7.55 -17.94 36.33
N ARG A 608 -8.77 -18.46 36.37
CA ARG A 608 -9.94 -17.92 37.08
C ARG A 608 -10.34 -16.49 36.63
N ALA A 609 -9.95 -16.07 35.45
CA ALA A 609 -10.33 -14.80 34.81
C ALA A 609 -11.70 -14.94 34.13
N HIS A 610 -12.77 -15.15 34.92
CA HIS A 610 -14.11 -15.49 34.40
C HIS A 610 -14.72 -14.39 33.56
N ASP A 611 -14.45 -13.11 33.86
CA ASP A 611 -14.96 -11.99 33.07
C ASP A 611 -14.34 -11.97 31.66
N GLU A 612 -13.07 -12.30 31.58
CA GLU A 612 -12.34 -12.40 30.31
C GLU A 612 -12.86 -13.58 29.47
N ALA A 613 -13.06 -14.75 30.08
CA ALA A 613 -13.65 -15.88 29.42
C ALA A 613 -15.08 -15.56 28.89
N ALA A 614 -15.88 -14.88 29.70
CA ALA A 614 -17.21 -14.42 29.31
C ALA A 614 -17.17 -13.38 28.19
N ARG A 615 -16.16 -12.49 28.15
CA ARG A 615 -15.93 -11.53 27.07
C ARG A 615 -15.60 -12.24 25.76
N LEU A 616 -14.71 -13.22 25.78
CA LEU A 616 -14.35 -14.01 24.61
C LEU A 616 -15.54 -14.80 24.05
N LEU A 617 -16.41 -15.33 24.91
CA LEU A 617 -17.61 -16.04 24.49
C LEU A 617 -18.70 -15.15 23.88
N ARG A 618 -18.60 -13.84 23.97
CA ARG A 618 -19.48 -12.89 23.24
C ARG A 618 -19.05 -12.62 21.81
N VAL A 619 -17.83 -13.03 21.43
CA VAL A 619 -17.36 -12.89 20.05
C VAL A 619 -18.26 -13.74 19.13
N PRO A 620 -18.83 -13.16 18.06
CA PRO A 620 -19.68 -13.89 17.14
C PRO A 620 -18.88 -14.96 16.40
N VAL A 621 -19.46 -16.16 16.30
CA VAL A 621 -18.87 -17.29 15.59
C VAL A 621 -19.80 -17.74 14.47
N PRO A 622 -19.31 -18.20 13.31
CA PRO A 622 -20.16 -18.70 12.23
C PRO A 622 -20.74 -20.07 12.60
N ASP A 623 -21.97 -20.38 12.16
CA ASP A 623 -22.62 -21.66 12.41
C ASP A 623 -21.80 -22.85 11.87
N ALA A 624 -21.11 -22.65 10.75
CA ALA A 624 -20.22 -23.63 10.16
C ALA A 624 -19.08 -24.10 11.11
N LEU A 625 -18.71 -23.29 12.12
CA LEU A 625 -17.73 -23.66 13.15
C LEU A 625 -18.14 -24.97 13.85
N PHE A 626 -19.41 -25.13 14.17
CA PHE A 626 -19.90 -26.29 14.92
C PHE A 626 -19.89 -27.61 14.12
N ARG A 627 -19.51 -27.56 12.85
CA ARG A 627 -19.27 -28.75 12.02
C ARG A 627 -17.77 -29.05 11.85
N THR A 628 -16.91 -28.41 12.64
CA THR A 628 -15.46 -28.53 12.58
C THR A 628 -14.85 -29.01 13.91
N ARG A 629 -13.64 -29.55 13.87
CA ARG A 629 -12.88 -29.88 15.09
C ARG A 629 -12.63 -28.66 15.96
N ALA A 630 -12.35 -27.50 15.36
CA ALA A 630 -12.21 -26.26 16.09
C ALA A 630 -13.48 -25.92 16.89
N GLY A 631 -14.66 -26.24 16.34
CA GLY A 631 -15.94 -26.12 17.02
C GLY A 631 -16.08 -27.06 18.23
N VAL A 632 -15.63 -28.31 18.13
CA VAL A 632 -15.61 -29.25 19.28
C VAL A 632 -14.71 -28.70 20.39
N HIS A 633 -13.50 -28.20 20.06
CA HIS A 633 -12.62 -27.57 21.06
C HIS A 633 -13.23 -26.32 21.67
N TYR A 634 -13.92 -25.52 20.87
CA TYR A 634 -14.64 -24.33 21.35
C TYR A 634 -15.78 -24.73 22.32
N LEU A 635 -16.58 -25.74 21.98
CA LEU A 635 -17.63 -26.26 22.87
C LEU A 635 -17.06 -26.83 24.17
N LEU A 636 -15.96 -27.58 24.11
CA LEU A 636 -15.27 -28.08 25.31
C LEU A 636 -14.77 -26.94 26.20
N ALA A 637 -14.19 -25.89 25.61
CA ALA A 637 -13.73 -24.71 26.36
C ALA A 637 -14.90 -23.94 26.97
N ARG A 638 -15.98 -23.72 26.21
CA ARG A 638 -17.20 -23.05 26.66
C ARG A 638 -17.88 -23.84 27.77
N GLY A 639 -18.06 -25.14 27.58
CA GLY A 639 -18.62 -26.03 28.60
C GLY A 639 -17.76 -26.04 29.88
N GLY A 640 -16.44 -26.08 29.75
CA GLY A 640 -15.52 -26.01 30.89
C GLY A 640 -15.67 -24.69 31.68
N HIS A 641 -15.79 -23.55 30.98
CA HIS A 641 -16.07 -22.26 31.60
C HIS A 641 -17.43 -22.22 32.27
N LEU A 642 -18.49 -22.72 31.61
CA LEU A 642 -19.83 -22.78 32.17
C LEU A 642 -19.88 -23.62 33.43
N LEU A 643 -19.15 -24.76 33.45
CA LEU A 643 -19.02 -25.63 34.60
C LEU A 643 -18.30 -24.89 35.76
N ALA A 644 -17.20 -24.19 35.48
CA ALA A 644 -16.48 -23.37 36.46
C ALA A 644 -17.36 -22.24 37.03
N ALA A 645 -18.25 -21.67 36.21
CA ALA A 645 -19.22 -20.64 36.59
C ALA A 645 -20.48 -21.21 37.28
N GLY A 646 -20.51 -22.50 37.63
CA GLY A 646 -21.65 -23.14 38.30
C GLY A 646 -22.87 -23.46 37.40
N ARG A 647 -22.77 -23.28 36.11
CA ARG A 647 -23.86 -23.48 35.12
C ARG A 647 -23.82 -24.93 34.55
N ALA A 648 -23.90 -25.90 35.42
CA ALA A 648 -23.69 -27.32 35.10
C ALA A 648 -24.63 -27.86 33.99
N ARG A 649 -25.90 -27.43 33.94
CA ARG A 649 -26.85 -27.85 32.87
C ARG A 649 -26.39 -27.37 31.48
N SER A 650 -26.00 -26.08 31.35
CA SER A 650 -25.53 -25.55 30.08
C SER A 650 -24.20 -26.18 29.67
N ALA A 651 -23.30 -26.41 30.62
CA ALA A 651 -22.04 -27.13 30.39
C ALA A 651 -22.29 -28.57 29.85
N LEU A 652 -23.22 -29.29 30.45
CA LEU A 652 -23.56 -30.62 30.02
C LEU A 652 -24.12 -30.66 28.59
N ALA A 653 -24.92 -29.66 28.21
CA ALA A 653 -25.41 -29.53 26.84
C ALA A 653 -24.26 -29.39 25.82
N ASP A 654 -23.22 -28.57 26.13
CA ASP A 654 -22.05 -28.45 25.28
C ASP A 654 -21.26 -29.73 25.16
N PHE A 655 -21.07 -30.48 26.28
CA PHE A 655 -20.38 -31.75 26.27
C PHE A 655 -21.15 -32.85 25.52
N HIS A 656 -22.48 -32.85 25.58
CA HIS A 656 -23.30 -33.75 24.77
C HIS A 656 -23.24 -33.41 23.29
N ALA A 657 -23.22 -32.10 22.91
CA ALA A 657 -23.00 -31.71 21.52
C ALA A 657 -21.64 -32.20 21.00
N CYS A 658 -20.58 -32.11 21.83
CA CYS A 658 -19.28 -32.72 21.48
C CYS A 658 -19.38 -34.24 21.28
N ARG A 659 -20.10 -34.94 22.17
CA ARG A 659 -20.35 -36.41 22.04
C ARG A 659 -21.01 -36.73 20.70
N ASP A 660 -22.06 -36.01 20.37
CA ASP A 660 -22.89 -36.26 19.19
C ASP A 660 -22.10 -36.04 17.91
N LEU A 661 -21.33 -34.94 17.84
CA LEU A 661 -20.43 -34.63 16.72
C LEU A 661 -19.33 -35.71 16.56
N LEU A 662 -18.66 -36.10 17.64
CA LEU A 662 -17.61 -37.12 17.59
C LEU A 662 -18.16 -38.50 17.23
N ALA A 663 -19.38 -38.82 17.66
CA ALA A 663 -20.06 -40.05 17.28
C ALA A 663 -20.46 -40.07 15.81
N GLU A 664 -20.94 -38.95 15.27
CA GLU A 664 -21.22 -38.77 13.85
C GLU A 664 -19.98 -38.99 13.00
N TRP A 665 -18.82 -38.49 13.47
CA TRP A 665 -17.55 -38.64 12.76
C TRP A 665 -16.82 -39.97 12.99
N GLY A 666 -17.38 -40.86 13.81
CA GLY A 666 -16.73 -42.16 14.19
C GLY A 666 -15.47 -41.98 15.04
N GLU A 667 -15.24 -40.80 15.61
CA GLU A 667 -14.02 -40.50 16.36
C GLU A 667 -14.08 -40.88 17.83
N PRO A 668 -13.02 -41.53 18.37
CA PRO A 668 -12.96 -41.82 19.78
C PRO A 668 -12.69 -40.57 20.61
N ALA A 669 -13.33 -40.42 21.76
CA ALA A 669 -13.05 -39.37 22.74
C ALA A 669 -11.69 -39.59 23.40
N ARG A 670 -10.59 -39.19 22.72
CA ARG A 670 -9.20 -39.35 23.16
C ARG A 670 -8.48 -37.99 23.20
N GLY A 671 -7.43 -37.91 23.99
CA GLY A 671 -6.53 -36.73 24.03
C GLY A 671 -7.27 -35.45 24.38
N GLY A 672 -7.17 -34.42 23.49
CA GLY A 672 -7.80 -33.13 23.70
C GLY A 672 -9.31 -33.10 23.47
N LEU A 673 -9.94 -34.18 23.05
CA LEU A 673 -11.37 -34.31 22.74
C LEU A 673 -12.15 -35.05 23.84
N ASP A 674 -11.58 -35.19 25.04
CA ASP A 674 -12.25 -35.83 26.18
C ASP A 674 -13.40 -34.93 26.71
N TRP A 675 -14.60 -35.22 26.23
CA TRP A 675 -15.84 -34.60 26.71
C TRP A 675 -16.42 -35.34 27.93
N ARG A 676 -16.01 -36.59 28.20
CA ARG A 676 -16.61 -37.50 29.22
C ARG A 676 -16.27 -37.05 30.63
N THR A 677 -14.99 -36.75 30.89
CA THR A 677 -14.55 -36.34 32.24
C THR A 677 -15.29 -35.11 32.72
N PRO A 678 -15.34 -33.98 31.95
CA PRO A 678 -16.06 -32.78 32.39
C PRO A 678 -17.59 -32.97 32.37
N ALA A 679 -18.16 -33.82 31.49
CA ALA A 679 -19.58 -34.16 31.52
C ALA A 679 -19.98 -34.91 32.79
N ASN A 680 -19.17 -35.87 33.26
CA ASN A 680 -19.41 -36.57 34.51
C ASN A 680 -19.32 -35.63 35.71
N GLU A 681 -18.40 -34.66 35.68
CA GLU A 681 -18.33 -33.62 36.70
C GLU A 681 -19.60 -32.74 36.71
N ALA A 682 -20.12 -32.38 35.55
CA ALA A 682 -21.38 -31.67 35.45
C ALA A 682 -22.56 -32.49 36.00
N LEU A 683 -22.61 -33.79 35.68
CA LEU A 683 -23.63 -34.70 36.19
C LEU A 683 -23.55 -34.88 37.74
N ARG A 684 -22.34 -34.94 38.31
CA ARG A 684 -22.15 -34.93 39.78
C ARG A 684 -22.72 -33.68 40.42
N ARG A 685 -22.39 -32.49 39.88
CA ARG A 685 -22.92 -31.20 40.39
C ARG A 685 -24.44 -31.08 40.26
N LEU A 686 -25.03 -31.81 39.30
CA LEU A 686 -26.49 -31.87 39.14
C LEU A 686 -27.15 -32.94 40.04
N GLY A 687 -26.36 -33.71 40.83
CA GLY A 687 -26.85 -34.77 41.69
C GLY A 687 -27.25 -36.04 40.95
N HIS A 688 -26.89 -36.19 39.68
CA HIS A 688 -27.19 -37.38 38.88
C HIS A 688 -26.15 -38.51 39.05
N ILE A 689 -24.97 -38.18 39.58
CA ILE A 689 -23.88 -39.10 39.91
C ILE A 689 -23.44 -38.80 41.35
N PRO A 690 -23.28 -39.83 42.24
CA PRO A 690 -22.78 -39.60 43.61
C PRO A 690 -21.35 -39.03 43.63
N ASP A 691 -21.05 -38.25 44.65
CA ASP A 691 -19.69 -37.77 44.91
C ASP A 691 -18.76 -38.94 45.27
N GLY A 692 -17.61 -39.02 44.59
CA GLY A 692 -16.60 -40.08 44.77
C GLY A 692 -16.43 -40.96 43.54
N ASP A 693 -15.43 -41.88 43.58
CA ASP A 693 -15.25 -42.91 42.52
C ASP A 693 -16.43 -43.89 42.58
N PRO A 694 -17.37 -43.84 41.61
CA PRO A 694 -18.55 -44.74 41.65
C PRO A 694 -18.16 -46.22 41.63
N VAL A 695 -16.96 -46.52 41.15
CA VAL A 695 -16.45 -47.92 41.13
C VAL A 695 -15.68 -48.30 42.37
N ALA A 696 -15.43 -47.35 43.32
CA ALA A 696 -14.74 -47.68 44.55
C ALA A 696 -15.49 -48.66 45.44
N VAL A 697 -16.82 -48.68 45.33
CA VAL A 697 -17.69 -49.64 46.04
C VAL A 697 -17.68 -51.06 45.45
N LEU A 698 -17.07 -51.24 44.26
CA LEU A 698 -16.95 -52.53 43.61
C LEU A 698 -15.71 -53.28 44.08
N THR A 699 -15.86 -54.57 44.31
CA THR A 699 -14.72 -55.47 44.50
C THR A 699 -13.85 -55.54 43.25
N ARG A 700 -12.62 -56.01 43.37
CA ARG A 700 -11.67 -56.13 42.23
C ARG A 700 -12.28 -56.96 41.07
N ALA A 701 -12.97 -58.04 41.38
CA ALA A 701 -13.65 -58.89 40.39
C ALA A 701 -14.84 -58.19 39.73
N GLU A 702 -15.69 -57.49 40.50
CA GLU A 702 -16.79 -56.69 39.98
C GLU A 702 -16.30 -55.54 39.10
N ARG A 703 -15.20 -54.92 39.48
CA ARG A 703 -14.59 -53.80 38.70
C ARG A 703 -14.10 -54.28 37.32
N ARG A 704 -13.44 -55.48 37.28
CA ARG A 704 -13.02 -56.08 36.00
C ARG A 704 -14.22 -56.41 35.10
N VAL A 705 -15.30 -56.98 35.65
CA VAL A 705 -16.53 -57.24 34.90
C VAL A 705 -17.17 -55.93 34.44
N ALA A 706 -17.26 -54.91 35.28
CA ALA A 706 -17.83 -53.62 34.96
C ALA A 706 -17.05 -52.92 33.83
N THR A 707 -15.72 -52.95 33.85
CA THR A 707 -14.86 -52.38 32.82
C THR A 707 -15.08 -53.05 31.45
N LEU A 708 -15.09 -54.37 31.40
CA LEU A 708 -15.32 -55.11 30.17
C LEU A 708 -16.76 -54.95 29.65
N ALA A 709 -17.75 -54.88 30.56
CA ALA A 709 -19.14 -54.60 30.19
C ALA A 709 -19.30 -53.18 29.64
N ALA A 710 -18.60 -52.21 30.21
CA ALA A 710 -18.57 -50.84 29.72
C ALA A 710 -17.83 -50.68 28.38
N ALA A 711 -16.85 -51.52 28.11
CA ALA A 711 -16.17 -51.64 26.81
C ALA A 711 -17.01 -52.35 25.74
N GLY A 712 -18.27 -52.66 25.99
CA GLY A 712 -19.18 -53.27 25.03
C GLY A 712 -19.05 -54.78 24.86
N CYS A 713 -18.23 -55.49 25.66
CA CYS A 713 -18.06 -56.93 25.57
C CYS A 713 -19.34 -57.66 25.97
N THR A 714 -19.80 -58.65 25.21
CA THR A 714 -20.94 -59.53 25.59
C THR A 714 -20.62 -60.34 26.84
N ASN A 715 -21.65 -60.79 27.58
CA ASN A 715 -21.43 -61.62 28.79
C ASN A 715 -20.59 -62.89 28.48
N ARG A 716 -20.78 -63.50 27.32
CA ARG A 716 -19.97 -64.59 26.84
C ARG A 716 -18.51 -64.24 26.59
N ALA A 717 -18.27 -63.10 26.01
CA ALA A 717 -16.91 -62.58 25.78
C ALA A 717 -16.21 -62.21 27.10
N ILE A 718 -16.95 -61.64 28.07
CA ILE A 718 -16.45 -61.34 29.41
C ILE A 718 -16.08 -62.63 30.15
N ALA A 719 -16.98 -63.64 30.11
CA ALA A 719 -16.77 -64.90 30.70
C ALA A 719 -15.51 -65.60 30.15
N ALA A 720 -15.34 -65.62 28.84
CA ALA A 720 -14.16 -66.19 28.18
C ALA A 720 -12.86 -65.42 28.57
N ARG A 721 -12.89 -64.08 28.66
CA ARG A 721 -11.74 -63.28 29.02
C ARG A 721 -11.33 -63.39 30.48
N LEU A 722 -12.28 -63.63 31.37
CA LEU A 722 -12.04 -63.71 32.80
C LEU A 722 -11.96 -65.15 33.32
N TYR A 723 -12.07 -66.13 32.41
CA TYR A 723 -12.04 -67.53 32.74
C TYR A 723 -13.09 -67.92 33.78
N VAL A 724 -14.32 -67.40 33.67
CA VAL A 724 -15.48 -67.73 34.53
C VAL A 724 -16.68 -68.15 33.67
N THR A 725 -17.75 -68.60 34.31
CA THR A 725 -18.99 -68.92 33.60
C THR A 725 -19.82 -67.70 33.27
N THR A 726 -20.67 -67.78 32.22
CA THR A 726 -21.61 -66.68 31.87
C THR A 726 -22.55 -66.34 33.05
N SER A 727 -22.99 -67.34 33.79
CA SER A 727 -23.82 -67.17 35.00
C SER A 727 -23.09 -66.39 36.09
N THR A 728 -21.77 -66.57 36.27
CA THR A 728 -20.96 -65.78 37.20
C THR A 728 -20.88 -64.37 36.77
N VAL A 729 -20.73 -64.04 35.47
CA VAL A 729 -20.74 -62.70 34.93
C VAL A 729 -22.10 -62.03 35.16
N GLU A 730 -23.19 -62.68 34.96
CA GLU A 730 -24.56 -62.20 35.21
C GLU A 730 -24.79 -61.88 36.68
N GLN A 731 -24.34 -62.77 37.58
CA GLN A 731 -24.35 -62.44 39.01
C GLN A 731 -23.54 -61.22 39.39
N HIS A 732 -22.34 -61.11 38.83
CA HIS A 732 -21.53 -59.92 39.05
C HIS A 732 -22.21 -58.64 38.51
N LEU A 733 -22.79 -58.70 37.29
CA LEU A 733 -23.51 -57.55 36.73
C LEU A 733 -24.71 -57.14 37.59
N THR A 734 -25.49 -58.09 38.12
CA THR A 734 -26.59 -57.83 39.04
C THR A 734 -26.12 -57.15 40.31
N HIS A 735 -25.01 -57.60 40.90
CA HIS A 735 -24.41 -56.96 42.06
C HIS A 735 -23.85 -55.59 41.76
N ILE A 736 -23.19 -55.41 40.60
CA ILE A 736 -22.68 -54.14 40.11
C ILE A 736 -23.84 -53.16 39.93
N TYR A 737 -24.93 -53.54 39.26
CA TYR A 737 -26.09 -52.67 39.07
C TYR A 737 -26.69 -52.22 40.38
N ARG A 738 -26.82 -53.13 41.35
CA ARG A 738 -27.32 -52.82 42.68
C ARG A 738 -26.40 -51.88 43.46
N LYS A 739 -25.08 -52.14 43.46
CA LYS A 739 -24.08 -51.33 44.16
C LYS A 739 -23.92 -49.94 43.55
N LEU A 740 -23.97 -49.83 42.23
CA LEU A 740 -23.83 -48.59 41.49
C LEU A 740 -25.16 -47.84 41.30
N ARG A 741 -26.27 -48.44 41.77
CA ARG A 741 -27.65 -47.90 41.59
C ARG A 741 -27.99 -47.60 40.14
N VAL A 742 -27.56 -48.41 39.18
CA VAL A 742 -27.86 -48.32 37.77
C VAL A 742 -28.87 -49.43 37.37
N SER A 743 -29.73 -49.14 36.39
CA SER A 743 -30.81 -50.04 35.99
C SER A 743 -30.53 -50.77 34.67
N SER A 744 -29.53 -50.32 33.95
CA SER A 744 -29.21 -50.90 32.63
C SER A 744 -27.73 -50.95 32.34
N ARG A 745 -27.36 -51.75 31.34
CA ARG A 745 -25.98 -51.82 30.83
C ARG A 745 -25.55 -50.47 30.22
N GLY A 746 -26.49 -49.74 29.60
CA GLY A 746 -26.24 -48.42 29.08
C GLY A 746 -25.90 -47.40 30.19
N ASP A 747 -26.54 -47.51 31.37
CA ASP A 747 -26.22 -46.70 32.55
C ASP A 747 -24.84 -47.07 33.11
N LEU A 748 -24.48 -48.35 33.11
CA LEU A 748 -23.15 -48.80 33.50
C LEU A 748 -22.07 -48.28 32.56
N VAL A 749 -22.34 -48.30 31.24
CA VAL A 749 -21.42 -47.70 30.25
C VAL A 749 -21.23 -46.24 30.50
N ARG A 750 -22.28 -45.48 30.79
CA ARG A 750 -22.24 -44.05 31.13
C ARG A 750 -21.42 -43.78 32.39
N LEU A 751 -21.52 -44.67 33.38
CA LEU A 751 -20.87 -44.48 34.68
C LEU A 751 -19.40 -44.94 34.70
N VAL A 752 -19.07 -46.03 34.03
CA VAL A 752 -17.77 -46.73 34.10
C VAL A 752 -16.92 -46.50 32.84
N GLY A 753 -17.55 -46.24 31.69
CA GLY A 753 -16.88 -46.09 30.37
C GLY A 753 -15.93 -44.89 30.22
N THR A 754 -15.74 -44.10 31.27
CA THR A 754 -14.91 -42.91 31.31
C THR A 754 -13.48 -43.11 31.79
N ARG A 755 -13.11 -44.36 32.17
CA ARG A 755 -11.77 -44.62 32.71
C ARG A 755 -10.96 -45.48 31.73
N PRO A 756 -9.74 -45.06 31.34
CA PRO A 756 -8.81 -45.97 30.71
C PRO A 756 -8.50 -47.10 31.70
N ALA A 757 -8.59 -48.34 31.24
CA ALA A 757 -8.20 -49.52 32.04
C ALA A 757 -6.76 -49.30 32.52
N GLY A 758 -6.56 -49.22 33.82
CA GLY A 758 -5.22 -49.12 34.40
C GLY A 758 -4.40 -50.39 34.05
N PRO A 759 -3.08 -50.27 33.93
CA PRO A 759 -2.23 -51.42 33.56
C PRO A 759 -2.32 -52.60 34.51
N GLY A 760 -2.94 -52.46 35.70
CA GLY A 760 -3.22 -53.53 36.66
C GLY A 760 -4.55 -54.25 36.48
N ASP A 761 -5.50 -53.67 35.71
CA ASP A 761 -6.88 -54.23 35.64
C ASP A 761 -7.03 -55.32 34.57
N LEU A 762 -6.03 -55.55 33.74
CA LEU A 762 -6.09 -56.49 32.59
C LEU A 762 -5.09 -57.67 32.64
N ARG A 763 -4.24 -57.75 33.68
CA ARG A 763 -3.32 -58.89 33.82
C ARG A 763 -4.05 -60.10 34.42
N PRO A 764 -3.98 -61.31 33.79
CA PRO A 764 -4.37 -62.54 34.44
C PRO A 764 -3.39 -62.86 35.60
N GLU A 765 -3.88 -63.11 36.79
CA GLU A 765 -3.04 -63.75 37.84
C GLU A 765 -2.70 -65.16 37.41
N PRO A 766 -1.44 -65.60 37.60
CA PRO A 766 -1.11 -67.03 37.45
C PRO A 766 -1.86 -67.82 38.49
N VAL A 767 -2.44 -68.92 38.08
CA VAL A 767 -3.11 -69.91 38.90
C VAL A 767 -2.12 -70.53 39.85
#